data_3ea8e20bf9f0797a2c467afec6ae11bc
#
_entry.id   3ea8e20bf9f0797a2c467afec6ae11bc
#
_cell.length_a   1.000
_cell.length_b   1.000
_cell.length_c   1.000
_cell.angle_alpha   90.00
_cell.angle_beta   90.00
_cell.angle_gamma   90.00
#
_symmetry.space_group_name_H-M   'P 1'
#
loop_
_entity.id
_entity.type
_entity.pdbx_description
1 polymer ?
#
loop_
_entity_poly.entity_id
_entity_poly.type
_entity_poly.pdbx_seq_one_letter_code
_entity_poly.pdbx_strand_id
1 'polypeptide(L)'
;MNRCFRPTLLSAALCAALPLHANEPADAPERSPTELAAVRVQAHQPAATATQTSSFGAGDWKSTPASVNVLDRDLLDSRQVRTLSELASNDASLGDSYAPVGYYQNIAIRGFPLDTGTGYRFNGLAISGEQRLALENIQSVEILKGEAGLAAGVMAPGGIINYVGKRPAEVRNVTLGTDSEGSRYTAVDLGHWLSPRFGVRFNAAWEDSDSYIDHADGRRNFYSLATDWLIGERGKLEVDANYQTSAQRSASGYQLLGATELPRGVDRKHLLGYQAWQRPVGIDSTNLTALHTYDFSTRWQSRVSASYSRSVIDDNVAFAYGCYYAAGCADGSVPGNYFAPNGDYDIYDYRSPDDTRRNLEFRGELRGAFDTGAVSHALSMGADRFERTVDKRRNVNEYVGTANIHDPQVPQFAPSPLMPGASARRLDSAQTAVFALDRMSFGDWQWLAGGRFVRLDERAYDKRGTPERHSRLSRFLPQTALVWKATDEVNAYVSYVRGISLGQEAPFWTSNEGTFLPAVLSRQVEVGVKFVPGDALTLGAALFRTSQPFQYAKPDGSDAGYTFVEEGQQTHTGLELTAQGQLSERLSLTASASFLRARARDAGTPDYEGHQLINVPKTRATVHAEYQLPFVTGLGVTGGWRYAASNVATADGRVSAPAYSVFDAGLRFKHQVGEHPVTWNLSVDNLFNRFYWRDTGSSSGDYYLFPGAPRQARLSVTFAL
;
A
#
# COMPACT_ATOMS: atom_id res chain seq x y z
N MET A 1 4.29 8.70 35.95
CA MET A 1 5.60 9.36 36.14
C MET A 1 5.92 10.06 34.83
N ASN A 2 5.84 11.39 34.87
CA ASN A 2 6.02 12.28 33.73
C ASN A 2 7.43 12.17 33.15
N ARG A 3 7.55 11.67 31.92
CA ARG A 3 8.72 11.93 31.08
C ARG A 3 8.38 13.07 30.12
N CYS A 4 8.71 14.28 30.52
CA CYS A 4 8.84 15.41 29.62
C CYS A 4 9.96 15.12 28.63
N PHE A 5 9.64 14.91 27.36
CA PHE A 5 10.60 15.02 26.28
C PHE A 5 10.92 16.50 26.07
N ARG A 6 12.14 16.89 26.41
CA ARG A 6 12.72 18.17 26.02
C ARG A 6 13.14 18.07 24.55
N PRO A 7 12.70 18.97 23.68
CA PRO A 7 13.27 19.12 22.35
C PRO A 7 14.60 19.87 22.51
N THR A 8 15.70 19.16 22.47
CA THR A 8 17.03 19.74 22.53
C THR A 8 17.77 19.57 21.21
N LEU A 9 18.13 20.71 20.62
CA LEU A 9 19.30 20.92 19.76
C LEU A 9 19.28 20.63 18.26
N LEU A 10 18.16 20.50 17.60
CA LEU A 10 18.18 20.51 16.11
C LEU A 10 17.61 21.80 15.47
N SER A 11 16.96 22.66 16.25
CA SER A 11 16.36 23.90 15.71
C SER A 11 17.35 25.08 15.59
N ALA A 12 18.56 24.96 16.09
CA ALA A 12 19.54 26.06 16.10
C ALA A 12 20.56 26.01 14.95
N ALA A 13 20.65 24.93 14.19
CA ALA A 13 21.66 24.78 13.16
C ALA A 13 21.25 25.26 11.74
N LEU A 14 19.98 25.60 11.53
CA LEU A 14 19.48 25.98 10.19
C LEU A 14 19.42 27.49 9.93
N CYS A 15 19.69 28.34 10.92
CA CYS A 15 19.63 29.81 10.77
C CYS A 15 20.99 30.51 10.59
N ALA A 16 22.10 29.79 10.51
CA ALA A 16 23.44 30.39 10.52
C ALA A 16 24.25 30.25 9.20
N ALA A 17 23.61 30.18 8.06
CA ALA A 17 24.33 30.11 6.77
C ALA A 17 23.75 31.04 5.72
N LEU A 18 23.92 32.33 5.89
CA LEU A 18 23.95 33.35 4.81
C LEU A 18 24.73 34.54 5.37
N PRO A 19 25.87 34.97 4.73
CA PRO A 19 25.82 35.79 3.56
C PRO A 19 26.87 35.39 2.51
N LEU A 20 26.47 35.25 1.27
CA LEU A 20 27.38 35.27 0.12
C LEU A 20 27.41 36.67 -0.45
N HIS A 21 28.61 37.25 -0.43
CA HIS A 21 28.91 38.50 -1.12
C HIS A 21 28.92 38.26 -2.64
N ALA A 22 28.12 39.03 -3.35
CA ALA A 22 28.17 39.14 -4.79
C ALA A 22 29.36 40.03 -5.18
N ASN A 23 30.28 39.49 -6.01
CA ASN A 23 31.18 40.28 -6.80
C ASN A 23 30.56 40.42 -8.21
N GLU A 24 30.29 41.65 -8.60
CA GLU A 24 29.93 42.02 -9.98
C GLU A 24 31.09 41.74 -10.94
N PRO A 25 30.82 41.24 -12.13
CA PRO A 25 31.64 41.49 -13.32
C PRO A 25 30.91 42.41 -14.31
N ALA A 26 31.68 43.31 -14.84
CA ALA A 26 31.31 44.35 -15.77
C ALA A 26 30.89 43.82 -17.16
N ASP A 27 29.99 44.61 -17.79
CA ASP A 27 29.70 44.73 -19.22
C ASP A 27 29.41 43.47 -20.06
N ALA A 28 28.13 43.31 -20.38
CA ALA A 28 27.66 42.56 -21.53
C ALA A 28 26.52 43.32 -22.25
N PRO A 29 26.44 43.22 -23.61
CA PRO A 29 25.67 44.12 -24.46
C PRO A 29 24.16 43.92 -24.37
N GLU A 30 23.42 44.98 -24.69
CA GLU A 30 21.97 45.08 -24.77
C GLU A 30 21.32 43.90 -25.47
N ARG A 31 20.41 43.22 -24.74
CA ARG A 31 19.51 42.20 -25.28
C ARG A 31 18.17 42.82 -25.63
N SER A 32 17.73 42.56 -26.86
CA SER A 32 16.41 42.82 -27.40
C SER A 32 15.29 42.29 -26.48
N PRO A 33 14.05 42.84 -26.57
CA PRO A 33 12.96 42.48 -25.67
C PRO A 33 12.67 40.98 -25.73
N THR A 34 12.79 40.35 -24.58
CA THR A 34 12.54 38.92 -24.38
C THR A 34 11.05 38.66 -24.59
N GLU A 35 10.70 37.93 -25.63
CA GLU A 35 9.41 37.24 -25.71
C GLU A 35 9.21 36.46 -24.39
N LEU A 36 8.10 36.71 -23.74
CA LEU A 36 7.66 35.95 -22.58
C LEU A 36 7.72 34.46 -22.97
N ALA A 37 8.60 33.70 -22.34
CA ALA A 37 8.65 32.27 -22.50
C ALA A 37 7.27 31.72 -22.22
N ALA A 38 6.63 31.21 -23.27
CA ALA A 38 5.36 30.51 -23.14
C ALA A 38 5.51 29.50 -22.01
N VAL A 39 4.64 29.55 -21.00
CA VAL A 39 4.53 28.53 -19.98
C VAL A 39 4.23 27.23 -20.72
N ARG A 40 5.28 26.46 -21.04
CA ARG A 40 5.10 25.09 -21.49
C ARG A 40 4.50 24.38 -20.30
N VAL A 41 3.19 24.23 -20.31
CA VAL A 41 2.54 23.15 -19.57
C VAL A 41 3.23 21.89 -20.08
N GLN A 42 4.17 21.35 -19.28
CA GLN A 42 4.73 20.04 -19.61
C GLN A 42 3.55 19.10 -19.59
N ALA A 43 3.11 18.73 -20.79
CA ALA A 43 2.16 17.64 -20.95
C ALA A 43 2.70 16.47 -20.15
N HIS A 44 1.85 15.89 -19.34
CA HIS A 44 2.13 14.66 -18.60
C HIS A 44 2.74 13.67 -19.57
N GLN A 45 4.04 13.37 -19.45
CA GLN A 45 4.60 12.26 -20.22
C GLN A 45 3.96 11.00 -19.65
N PRO A 46 3.30 10.16 -20.47
CA PRO A 46 2.70 8.94 -19.97
C PRO A 46 3.78 8.09 -19.31
N ALA A 47 3.37 7.35 -18.31
CA ALA A 47 4.20 6.40 -17.57
C ALA A 47 4.64 5.17 -18.43
N ALA A 48 4.93 5.37 -19.71
CA ALA A 48 5.64 4.41 -20.56
C ALA A 48 7.11 4.25 -20.17
N THR A 49 7.47 4.78 -19.01
CA THR A 49 8.81 4.75 -18.42
C THR A 49 9.07 3.40 -17.74
N ALA A 50 10.33 3.03 -17.68
CA ALA A 50 10.83 1.79 -17.09
C ALA A 50 10.20 1.52 -15.71
N THR A 51 9.61 0.35 -15.54
CA THR A 51 9.20 -0.14 -14.22
C THR A 51 10.42 -0.65 -13.48
N GLN A 52 10.62 -0.23 -12.23
CA GLN A 52 11.71 -0.74 -11.40
C GLN A 52 11.41 -2.15 -10.89
N THR A 53 10.12 -2.48 -10.79
CA THR A 53 9.65 -3.73 -10.21
C THR A 53 8.66 -4.43 -11.15
N SER A 54 8.97 -5.66 -11.54
CA SER A 54 8.04 -6.58 -12.17
C SER A 54 8.41 -8.02 -11.86
N SER A 55 7.51 -8.97 -12.13
CA SER A 55 7.77 -10.40 -11.98
C SER A 55 8.99 -10.86 -12.77
N PHE A 56 9.34 -10.15 -13.84
CA PHE A 56 10.43 -10.47 -14.76
C PHE A 56 11.57 -9.43 -14.73
N GLY A 57 11.72 -8.71 -13.60
CA GLY A 57 12.74 -7.67 -13.44
C GLY A 57 12.33 -6.30 -13.98
N ALA A 58 13.21 -5.32 -13.81
CA ALA A 58 13.00 -3.97 -14.33
C ALA A 58 12.99 -3.97 -15.87
N GLY A 59 12.17 -3.13 -16.45
CA GLY A 59 12.06 -3.03 -17.90
C GLY A 59 11.08 -1.96 -18.36
N ASP A 60 10.95 -1.79 -19.64
CA ASP A 60 9.92 -0.96 -20.24
C ASP A 60 8.52 -1.55 -19.97
N TRP A 61 7.56 -0.70 -19.64
CA TRP A 61 6.18 -1.11 -19.33
C TRP A 61 5.55 -1.95 -20.44
N LYS A 62 5.74 -1.56 -21.71
CA LYS A 62 5.16 -2.24 -22.86
C LYS A 62 5.71 -3.65 -23.05
N SER A 63 7.01 -3.85 -22.82
CA SER A 63 7.68 -5.15 -22.96
C SER A 63 7.63 -6.03 -21.72
N THR A 64 7.08 -5.53 -20.60
CA THR A 64 6.95 -6.29 -19.35
C THR A 64 5.76 -7.25 -19.43
N PRO A 65 5.96 -8.59 -19.36
CA PRO A 65 4.87 -9.58 -19.51
C PRO A 65 4.12 -9.82 -18.18
N ALA A 66 3.68 -8.73 -17.55
CA ALA A 66 2.90 -8.71 -16.33
C ALA A 66 2.03 -7.46 -16.29
N SER A 67 0.92 -7.52 -15.56
CA SER A 67 0.08 -6.35 -15.28
C SER A 67 0.76 -5.49 -14.21
N VAL A 68 1.20 -4.30 -14.60
CA VAL A 68 1.80 -3.30 -13.71
C VAL A 68 1.10 -1.97 -13.95
N ASN A 69 0.72 -1.29 -12.87
CA ASN A 69 0.24 0.09 -12.91
C ASN A 69 1.22 1.02 -12.20
N VAL A 70 1.42 2.21 -12.74
CA VAL A 70 2.32 3.22 -12.18
C VAL A 70 1.53 4.49 -11.90
N LEU A 71 1.42 4.87 -10.64
CA LEU A 71 0.82 6.12 -10.19
C LEU A 71 1.95 7.13 -10.02
N ASP A 72 2.02 8.10 -10.91
CA ASP A 72 3.09 9.10 -10.88
C ASP A 72 2.82 10.23 -9.88
N ARG A 73 3.82 11.09 -9.68
CA ARG A 73 3.75 12.19 -8.72
C ARG A 73 2.60 13.16 -9.02
N ASP A 74 2.37 13.49 -10.30
CA ASP A 74 1.35 14.46 -10.67
C ASP A 74 -0.07 13.96 -10.36
N LEU A 75 -0.34 12.66 -10.60
CA LEU A 75 -1.60 12.02 -10.21
C LEU A 75 -1.76 12.02 -8.68
N LEU A 76 -0.72 11.65 -7.93
CA LEU A 76 -0.75 11.62 -6.47
C LEU A 76 -1.00 13.02 -5.88
N ASP A 77 -0.40 14.06 -6.47
CA ASP A 77 -0.57 15.45 -6.06
C ASP A 77 -1.95 15.99 -6.44
N SER A 78 -2.39 15.75 -7.68
CA SER A 78 -3.70 16.23 -8.17
C SER A 78 -4.86 15.67 -7.36
N ARG A 79 -4.73 14.42 -6.90
CA ARG A 79 -5.70 13.74 -6.04
C ARG A 79 -5.46 13.93 -4.54
N GLN A 80 -4.40 14.63 -4.17
CA GLN A 80 -4.01 14.85 -2.77
C GLN A 80 -4.01 13.55 -1.93
N VAL A 81 -3.48 12.45 -2.51
CA VAL A 81 -3.45 11.12 -1.86
C VAL A 81 -2.57 11.16 -0.61
N ARG A 82 -3.13 10.74 0.55
CA ARG A 82 -2.45 10.73 1.85
C ARG A 82 -2.56 9.41 2.60
N THR A 83 -3.48 8.54 2.20
CA THR A 83 -3.71 7.24 2.85
C THR A 83 -3.58 6.09 1.86
N LEU A 84 -3.34 4.88 2.36
CA LEU A 84 -3.25 3.69 1.52
C LEU A 84 -4.60 3.36 0.86
N SER A 85 -5.72 3.60 1.55
CA SER A 85 -7.06 3.43 1.01
C SER A 85 -7.33 4.41 -0.15
N GLU A 86 -6.88 5.66 -0.05
CA GLU A 86 -6.97 6.63 -1.15
C GLU A 86 -6.06 6.23 -2.32
N LEU A 87 -4.85 5.70 -2.05
CA LEU A 87 -3.98 5.13 -3.08
C LEU A 87 -4.70 4.00 -3.82
N ALA A 88 -5.29 3.05 -3.08
CA ALA A 88 -6.03 1.91 -3.62
C ALA A 88 -7.21 2.35 -4.49
N SER A 89 -7.83 3.48 -4.19
CA SER A 89 -8.96 4.00 -4.97
C SER A 89 -8.62 4.43 -6.40
N ASN A 90 -7.34 4.44 -6.77
CA ASN A 90 -6.87 4.81 -8.11
C ASN A 90 -6.71 3.60 -9.06
N ASP A 91 -6.89 2.37 -8.58
CA ASP A 91 -6.81 1.17 -9.41
C ASP A 91 -7.91 0.17 -9.03
N ALA A 92 -8.72 -0.24 -10.00
CA ALA A 92 -9.86 -1.13 -9.80
C ALA A 92 -9.49 -2.55 -9.34
N SER A 93 -8.24 -2.98 -9.51
CA SER A 93 -7.76 -4.29 -9.02
C SER A 93 -7.46 -4.30 -7.53
N LEU A 94 -7.40 -3.10 -6.91
CA LEU A 94 -7.14 -2.93 -5.49
C LEU A 94 -8.44 -2.78 -4.70
N GLY A 95 -8.39 -3.13 -3.43
CA GLY A 95 -9.47 -2.92 -2.47
C GLY A 95 -8.93 -2.89 -1.06
N ASP A 96 -9.65 -2.25 -0.14
CA ASP A 96 -9.29 -2.29 1.26
C ASP A 96 -9.44 -3.72 1.79
N SER A 97 -8.44 -4.19 2.51
CA SER A 97 -8.46 -5.46 3.24
C SER A 97 -8.61 -5.21 4.75
N TYR A 98 -7.95 -4.18 5.25
CA TYR A 98 -8.07 -3.68 6.61
C TYR A 98 -7.66 -2.20 6.61
N ALA A 99 -8.60 -1.30 6.78
CA ALA A 99 -8.31 0.13 6.63
C ALA A 99 -9.09 1.00 7.64
N PRO A 100 -8.92 0.77 8.96
CA PRO A 100 -9.50 1.64 9.98
C PRO A 100 -8.87 3.03 9.95
N VAL A 101 -9.63 4.04 10.34
CA VAL A 101 -9.07 5.36 10.64
C VAL A 101 -8.21 5.24 11.90
N GLY A 102 -7.03 5.86 11.89
CA GLY A 102 -6.16 5.93 13.07
C GLY A 102 -5.27 4.71 13.31
N TYR A 103 -5.19 3.79 12.36
CA TYR A 103 -4.31 2.62 12.43
C TYR A 103 -3.51 2.45 11.14
N TYR A 104 -2.62 1.43 11.07
CA TYR A 104 -2.06 1.05 9.77
C TYR A 104 -3.16 0.45 8.88
N GLN A 105 -2.97 0.57 7.59
CA GLN A 105 -3.91 0.08 6.60
C GLN A 105 -3.27 -1.03 5.77
N ASN A 106 -4.07 -1.99 5.34
CA ASN A 106 -3.68 -3.03 4.41
C ASN A 106 -4.68 -3.10 3.27
N ILE A 107 -4.21 -3.45 2.08
CA ILE A 107 -5.03 -3.59 0.89
C ILE A 107 -4.90 -4.99 0.30
N ALA A 108 -5.88 -5.34 -0.52
CA ALA A 108 -5.87 -6.54 -1.34
C ALA A 108 -5.64 -6.16 -2.81
N ILE A 109 -4.84 -6.94 -3.53
CA ILE A 109 -4.71 -6.88 -4.98
C ILE A 109 -5.32 -8.15 -5.55
N ARG A 110 -6.20 -8.03 -6.55
CA ARG A 110 -6.91 -9.18 -7.15
C ARG A 110 -7.65 -10.04 -6.11
N GLY A 111 -8.09 -9.40 -5.00
CA GLY A 111 -8.79 -10.06 -3.90
C GLY A 111 -7.88 -10.83 -2.92
N PHE A 112 -6.57 -10.81 -3.07
CA PHE A 112 -5.61 -11.34 -2.10
C PHE A 112 -5.09 -10.20 -1.22
N PRO A 113 -5.26 -10.25 0.11
CA PRO A 113 -4.61 -9.32 1.02
C PRO A 113 -3.10 -9.35 0.85
N LEU A 114 -2.45 -8.19 0.87
CA LEU A 114 -0.99 -8.13 0.86
C LEU A 114 -0.41 -8.63 2.18
N ASP A 115 0.72 -9.31 2.10
CA ASP A 115 1.51 -9.62 3.29
C ASP A 115 2.20 -8.35 3.80
N THR A 116 1.94 -7.96 5.05
CA THR A 116 2.48 -6.72 5.64
C THR A 116 3.98 -6.76 5.86
N GLY A 117 4.62 -7.93 5.81
CA GLY A 117 6.06 -8.08 5.94
C GLY A 117 6.83 -8.01 4.62
N THR A 118 6.21 -8.39 3.52
CA THR A 118 6.90 -8.60 2.23
C THR A 118 6.23 -7.92 1.04
N GLY A 119 4.94 -7.55 1.15
CA GLY A 119 4.15 -6.98 0.06
C GLY A 119 4.39 -5.50 -0.20
N TYR A 120 5.07 -4.79 0.70
CA TYR A 120 5.39 -3.36 0.57
C TYR A 120 6.89 -3.17 0.39
N ARG A 121 7.28 -2.35 -0.61
CA ARG A 121 8.67 -2.12 -0.97
C ARG A 121 8.98 -0.65 -1.15
N PHE A 122 10.21 -0.29 -0.86
CA PHE A 122 10.77 1.02 -1.16
C PHE A 122 12.02 0.81 -2.03
N ASN A 123 12.03 1.39 -3.24
CA ASN A 123 13.09 1.19 -4.25
C ASN A 123 13.38 -0.31 -4.52
N GLY A 124 12.34 -1.16 -4.50
CA GLY A 124 12.43 -2.61 -4.74
C GLY A 124 12.81 -3.46 -3.53
N LEU A 125 13.09 -2.86 -2.36
CA LEU A 125 13.46 -3.56 -1.12
C LEU A 125 12.32 -3.55 -0.11
N ALA A 126 12.17 -4.63 0.66
CA ALA A 126 11.06 -4.81 1.58
C ALA A 126 11.07 -3.81 2.74
N ILE A 127 9.92 -3.21 3.00
CA ILE A 127 9.63 -2.41 4.19
C ILE A 127 8.45 -3.03 4.95
N SER A 128 8.29 -2.70 6.22
CA SER A 128 7.09 -3.11 6.97
C SER A 128 5.86 -2.40 6.41
N GLY A 129 4.79 -3.13 6.10
CA GLY A 129 3.49 -2.56 5.75
C GLY A 129 2.68 -2.07 6.96
N GLU A 130 3.11 -2.48 8.17
CA GLU A 130 2.46 -2.08 9.43
C GLU A 130 2.97 -0.70 9.90
N GLN A 131 2.82 0.28 9.02
CA GLN A 131 3.14 1.69 9.24
C GLN A 131 2.16 2.59 8.50
N ARG A 132 2.10 3.87 8.86
CA ARG A 132 1.29 4.84 8.13
C ARG A 132 1.98 5.18 6.81
N LEU A 133 1.20 5.33 5.74
CA LEU A 133 1.72 5.73 4.44
C LEU A 133 2.32 7.14 4.49
N ALA A 134 3.53 7.30 3.94
CA ALA A 134 4.14 8.60 3.67
C ALA A 134 4.47 8.68 2.17
N LEU A 135 4.02 9.74 1.50
CA LEU A 135 4.20 9.93 0.07
C LEU A 135 5.04 11.17 -0.27
N GLU A 136 5.47 11.94 0.72
CA GLU A 136 6.20 13.19 0.51
C GLU A 136 7.55 12.99 -0.19
N ASN A 137 8.22 11.86 0.10
CA ASN A 137 9.49 11.47 -0.53
C ASN A 137 9.34 10.51 -1.70
N ILE A 138 8.10 10.28 -2.19
CA ILE A 138 7.79 9.30 -3.25
C ILE A 138 7.61 10.01 -4.59
N GLN A 139 8.31 9.54 -5.62
CA GLN A 139 8.19 10.00 -7.00
C GLN A 139 7.04 9.31 -7.73
N SER A 140 6.91 7.99 -7.53
CA SER A 140 5.83 7.18 -8.11
C SER A 140 5.55 5.95 -7.26
N VAL A 141 4.37 5.37 -7.43
CA VAL A 141 4.00 4.10 -6.82
C VAL A 141 3.74 3.10 -7.92
N GLU A 142 4.51 2.01 -7.91
CA GLU A 142 4.35 0.89 -8.83
C GLU A 142 3.53 -0.20 -8.17
N ILE A 143 2.48 -0.64 -8.83
CA ILE A 143 1.57 -1.70 -8.39
C ILE A 143 1.79 -2.88 -9.32
N LEU A 144 2.58 -3.86 -8.87
CA LEU A 144 2.71 -5.13 -9.56
C LEU A 144 1.58 -6.04 -9.13
N LYS A 145 0.81 -6.55 -10.10
CA LYS A 145 -0.37 -7.39 -9.85
C LYS A 145 -0.05 -8.86 -10.09
N GLY A 146 -0.42 -9.68 -9.12
CA GLY A 146 -0.16 -11.13 -9.16
C GLY A 146 1.22 -11.51 -8.64
N GLU A 147 1.69 -12.70 -9.01
CA GLU A 147 2.94 -13.28 -8.51
C GLU A 147 4.16 -12.44 -8.87
N ALA A 148 5.01 -12.12 -7.88
CA ALA A 148 6.14 -11.22 -8.06
C ALA A 148 7.38 -11.86 -8.70
N GLY A 149 7.45 -13.17 -8.78
CA GLY A 149 8.54 -13.85 -9.46
C GLY A 149 9.95 -13.41 -9.00
N LEU A 150 10.66 -12.75 -9.91
CA LEU A 150 12.02 -12.26 -9.65
C LEU A 150 12.09 -11.09 -8.66
N ALA A 151 11.03 -10.27 -8.59
CA ALA A 151 11.03 -9.05 -7.78
C ALA A 151 11.04 -9.36 -6.28
N ALA A 152 10.36 -10.42 -5.85
CA ALA A 152 10.28 -10.83 -4.46
C ALA A 152 10.33 -12.36 -4.32
N GLY A 153 10.74 -12.83 -3.15
CA GLY A 153 10.73 -14.26 -2.83
C GLY A 153 9.38 -14.70 -2.28
N VAL A 154 9.27 -14.73 -0.97
CA VAL A 154 8.03 -15.07 -0.26
C VAL A 154 7.13 -13.86 -0.20
N MET A 155 5.89 -13.97 -0.68
CA MET A 155 4.90 -12.90 -0.68
C MET A 155 3.50 -13.42 -1.01
N ALA A 156 2.46 -12.64 -0.70
CA ALA A 156 1.09 -12.97 -1.11
C ALA A 156 0.92 -12.94 -2.65
N PRO A 157 0.09 -13.83 -3.23
CA PRO A 157 -0.06 -13.94 -4.68
C PRO A 157 -0.82 -12.77 -5.32
N GLY A 158 -1.34 -11.85 -4.53
CA GLY A 158 -1.98 -10.62 -5.01
C GLY A 158 -1.02 -9.68 -5.71
N GLY A 159 0.19 -9.54 -5.20
CA GLY A 159 1.19 -8.64 -5.78
C GLY A 159 2.01 -7.89 -4.74
N ILE A 160 2.64 -6.82 -5.18
CA ILE A 160 3.41 -5.91 -4.34
C ILE A 160 3.12 -4.45 -4.69
N ILE A 161 3.32 -3.58 -3.72
CA ILE A 161 3.38 -2.13 -3.93
C ILE A 161 4.83 -1.70 -3.72
N ASN A 162 5.40 -1.05 -4.74
CA ASN A 162 6.74 -0.49 -4.68
C ASN A 162 6.69 1.04 -4.71
N TYR A 163 7.18 1.67 -3.67
CA TYR A 163 7.36 3.10 -3.57
C TYR A 163 8.71 3.48 -4.16
N VAL A 164 8.71 4.27 -5.24
CA VAL A 164 9.92 4.78 -5.87
C VAL A 164 10.25 6.13 -5.26
N GLY A 165 11.39 6.22 -4.60
CA GLY A 165 11.83 7.43 -3.90
C GLY A 165 12.21 8.57 -4.85
N LYS A 166 11.96 9.82 -4.44
CA LYS A 166 12.46 11.03 -5.11
C LYS A 166 13.97 11.07 -5.01
N ARG A 167 14.63 11.42 -6.13
CA ARG A 167 16.09 11.57 -6.18
C ARG A 167 16.51 13.05 -6.13
N PRO A 168 17.77 13.35 -5.80
CA PRO A 168 18.30 14.71 -5.81
C PRO A 168 18.01 15.44 -7.13
N ALA A 169 17.49 16.66 -7.00
CA ALA A 169 17.17 17.56 -8.09
C ALA A 169 17.14 18.99 -7.55
N GLU A 170 17.27 20.00 -8.41
CA GLU A 170 17.09 21.39 -8.02
C GLU A 170 15.60 21.64 -7.75
N VAL A 171 15.21 21.68 -6.48
CA VAL A 171 13.82 21.86 -6.06
C VAL A 171 13.72 22.51 -4.68
N ARG A 172 12.75 23.44 -4.53
CA ARG A 172 12.46 24.13 -3.27
C ARG A 172 10.95 24.34 -3.18
N ASN A 173 10.22 23.33 -2.73
CA ASN A 173 8.77 23.41 -2.63
C ASN A 173 8.30 23.47 -1.17
N VAL A 174 7.31 24.31 -0.93
CA VAL A 174 6.55 24.36 0.33
C VAL A 174 5.10 24.15 0.00
N THR A 175 4.46 23.19 0.66
CA THR A 175 3.04 22.88 0.52
C THR A 175 2.31 23.15 1.82
N LEU A 176 1.21 23.87 1.75
CA LEU A 176 0.26 24.08 2.84
C LEU A 176 -1.08 23.46 2.45
N GLY A 177 -1.78 22.87 3.42
CA GLY A 177 -3.07 22.24 3.17
C GLY A 177 -4.00 22.28 4.36
N THR A 178 -5.30 22.20 4.05
CA THR A 178 -6.37 22.06 5.04
C THR A 178 -7.52 21.26 4.43
N ASP A 179 -8.48 20.84 5.26
CA ASP A 179 -9.69 20.16 4.81
C ASP A 179 -10.95 20.71 5.52
N SER A 180 -12.12 20.14 5.16
CA SER A 180 -13.42 20.55 5.72
C SER A 180 -13.59 20.23 7.20
N GLU A 181 -12.78 19.34 7.75
CA GLU A 181 -12.83 18.98 9.18
C GLU A 181 -11.93 19.89 10.03
N GLY A 182 -11.00 20.64 9.41
CA GLY A 182 -10.11 21.57 10.10
C GLY A 182 -8.65 21.14 10.17
N SER A 183 -8.30 20.01 9.55
CA SER A 183 -6.92 19.50 9.51
C SER A 183 -5.95 20.55 8.96
N ARG A 184 -4.70 20.46 9.42
CA ARG A 184 -3.60 21.33 8.98
C ARG A 184 -2.45 20.47 8.50
N TYR A 185 -1.96 20.79 7.32
CA TYR A 185 -0.86 20.10 6.69
C TYR A 185 0.19 21.08 6.20
N THR A 186 1.44 20.77 6.47
CA THR A 186 2.60 21.51 5.95
C THR A 186 3.65 20.51 5.51
N ALA A 187 4.19 20.71 4.31
CA ALA A 187 5.30 19.89 3.81
C ALA A 187 6.35 20.73 3.10
N VAL A 188 7.59 20.26 3.12
CA VAL A 188 8.72 20.84 2.38
C VAL A 188 9.39 19.75 1.56
N ASP A 189 9.87 20.15 0.35
CA ASP A 189 10.65 19.31 -0.55
C ASP A 189 11.83 20.15 -1.07
N LEU A 190 13.02 19.85 -0.57
CA LEU A 190 14.24 20.61 -0.82
C LEU A 190 15.28 19.68 -1.44
N GLY A 191 15.78 20.01 -2.62
CA GLY A 191 16.80 19.24 -3.30
C GLY A 191 17.86 20.12 -3.92
N HIS A 192 19.10 19.65 -3.92
CA HIS A 192 20.24 20.37 -4.49
C HIS A 192 21.41 19.42 -4.78
N TRP A 193 22.17 19.74 -5.82
CA TRP A 193 23.47 19.12 -6.10
C TRP A 193 24.58 19.94 -5.46
N LEU A 194 25.12 19.46 -4.33
CA LEU A 194 26.22 20.10 -3.60
C LEU A 194 27.53 20.09 -4.38
N SER A 195 27.67 19.17 -5.31
CA SER A 195 28.76 19.09 -6.29
C SER A 195 28.25 18.32 -7.52
N PRO A 196 28.99 18.32 -8.66
CA PRO A 196 28.62 17.50 -9.81
C PRO A 196 28.50 15.99 -9.56
N ARG A 197 28.97 15.53 -8.38
CA ARG A 197 29.00 14.12 -8.02
C ARG A 197 28.21 13.77 -6.76
N PHE A 198 27.69 14.77 -6.03
CA PHE A 198 26.96 14.52 -4.79
C PHE A 198 25.73 15.41 -4.69
N GLY A 199 24.56 14.78 -4.74
CA GLY A 199 23.27 15.42 -4.59
C GLY A 199 22.55 14.97 -3.32
N VAL A 200 21.69 15.85 -2.80
CA VAL A 200 20.85 15.62 -1.63
C VAL A 200 19.41 16.03 -1.90
N ARG A 201 18.44 15.34 -1.29
CA ARG A 201 17.05 15.75 -1.26
C ARG A 201 16.46 15.48 0.10
N PHE A 202 15.86 16.49 0.69
CA PHE A 202 15.20 16.44 1.98
C PHE A 202 13.70 16.66 1.80
N ASN A 203 12.89 15.82 2.44
CA ASN A 203 11.45 16.02 2.55
C ASN A 203 11.05 15.97 4.02
N ALA A 204 10.13 16.85 4.43
CA ALA A 204 9.50 16.80 5.74
C ALA A 204 8.03 17.16 5.64
N ALA A 205 7.22 16.60 6.54
CA ALA A 205 5.80 16.95 6.66
C ALA A 205 5.35 16.96 8.11
N TRP A 206 4.43 17.85 8.42
CA TRP A 206 3.72 17.98 9.69
C TRP A 206 2.24 18.01 9.40
N GLU A 207 1.50 17.18 10.10
CA GLU A 207 0.06 17.04 9.93
C GLU A 207 -0.58 16.98 11.31
N ASP A 208 -1.57 17.87 11.53
CA ASP A 208 -2.52 17.83 12.61
C ASP A 208 -3.88 17.54 11.96
N SER A 209 -4.37 16.32 12.11
CA SER A 209 -5.54 15.83 11.39
C SER A 209 -6.76 15.81 12.28
N ASP A 210 -7.76 16.61 11.93
CA ASP A 210 -9.09 16.51 12.48
C ASP A 210 -9.87 15.47 11.67
N SER A 211 -10.47 14.51 12.35
CA SER A 211 -11.18 13.39 11.72
C SER A 211 -12.67 13.67 11.58
N TYR A 212 -13.29 13.14 10.52
CA TYR A 212 -14.75 13.10 10.45
C TYR A 212 -15.37 12.15 11.48
N ILE A 213 -14.57 11.27 12.12
CA ILE A 213 -15.01 10.44 13.24
C ILE A 213 -14.71 11.18 14.53
N ASP A 214 -15.72 11.39 15.35
CA ASP A 214 -15.62 12.10 16.62
C ASP A 214 -14.53 11.45 17.50
N HIS A 215 -13.68 12.27 18.13
CA HIS A 215 -12.56 11.84 18.97
C HIS A 215 -11.42 11.09 18.26
N ALA A 216 -11.45 10.89 16.95
CA ALA A 216 -10.43 10.17 16.19
C ALA A 216 -9.36 11.09 15.53
N ASP A 217 -9.11 12.25 16.15
CA ASP A 217 -8.10 13.20 15.71
C ASP A 217 -6.69 12.63 15.89
N GLY A 218 -5.75 13.15 15.11
CA GLY A 218 -4.39 12.64 15.10
C GLY A 218 -3.34 13.65 14.69
N ARG A 219 -2.07 13.23 14.79
CA ARG A 219 -0.93 14.01 14.35
C ARG A 219 0.11 13.12 13.71
N ARG A 220 0.87 13.68 12.77
CA ARG A 220 1.96 12.98 12.08
C ARG A 220 3.14 13.91 11.83
N ASN A 221 4.35 13.39 12.03
CA ASN A 221 5.59 14.03 11.62
C ASN A 221 6.37 13.06 10.74
N PHE A 222 6.87 13.54 9.61
CA PHE A 222 7.64 12.77 8.65
C PHE A 222 8.89 13.52 8.25
N TYR A 223 10.01 12.81 8.13
CA TYR A 223 11.31 13.32 7.68
C TYR A 223 11.97 12.30 6.78
N SER A 224 12.58 12.74 5.68
CA SER A 224 13.39 11.89 4.83
C SER A 224 14.59 12.61 4.23
N LEU A 225 15.64 11.85 3.96
CA LEU A 225 16.84 12.29 3.28
C LEU A 225 17.19 11.26 2.21
N ALA A 226 17.33 11.71 0.96
CA ALA A 226 17.86 10.91 -0.13
C ALA A 226 19.18 11.54 -0.63
N THR A 227 20.18 10.70 -0.93
CA THR A 227 21.46 11.13 -1.45
C THR A 227 21.87 10.29 -2.64
N ASP A 228 22.48 10.92 -3.63
CA ASP A 228 23.13 10.30 -4.77
C ASP A 228 24.61 10.66 -4.75
N TRP A 229 25.45 9.66 -4.79
CA TRP A 229 26.88 9.83 -4.88
C TRP A 229 27.44 9.11 -6.11
N LEU A 230 27.97 9.87 -7.08
CA LEU A 230 28.65 9.35 -8.27
C LEU A 230 30.11 9.04 -7.89
N ILE A 231 30.46 7.76 -7.84
CA ILE A 231 31.77 7.26 -7.42
C ILE A 231 32.59 6.91 -8.67
N GLY A 232 33.58 7.76 -8.97
CA GLY A 232 34.31 7.66 -10.24
C GLY A 232 33.38 7.91 -11.43
N GLU A 233 33.64 7.20 -12.55
CA GLU A 233 32.88 7.31 -13.81
C GLU A 233 31.82 6.19 -13.95
N ARG A 234 31.89 5.14 -13.12
CA ARG A 234 31.15 3.89 -13.32
C ARG A 234 30.34 3.46 -12.09
N GLY A 235 30.51 4.15 -10.97
CA GLY A 235 29.85 3.80 -9.72
C GLY A 235 28.83 4.83 -9.32
N LYS A 236 27.69 4.39 -8.75
CA LYS A 236 26.69 5.24 -8.11
C LYS A 236 26.26 4.58 -6.79
N LEU A 237 26.23 5.37 -5.72
CA LEU A 237 25.63 4.99 -4.44
C LEU A 237 24.42 5.87 -4.17
N GLU A 238 23.26 5.24 -3.98
CA GLU A 238 22.01 5.87 -3.60
C GLU A 238 21.69 5.45 -2.16
N VAL A 239 21.43 6.42 -1.28
CA VAL A 239 21.04 6.15 0.11
C VAL A 239 19.79 6.93 0.43
N ASP A 240 18.80 6.24 1.01
CA ASP A 240 17.57 6.83 1.50
C ASP A 240 17.38 6.50 2.97
N ALA A 241 16.96 7.49 3.73
CA ALA A 241 16.57 7.36 5.13
C ALA A 241 15.25 8.09 5.34
N ASN A 242 14.29 7.44 6.01
CA ASN A 242 13.09 8.12 6.47
C ASN A 242 12.71 7.71 7.89
N TYR A 243 12.08 8.65 8.58
CA TYR A 243 11.56 8.48 9.93
C TYR A 243 10.19 9.14 10.03
N GLN A 244 9.24 8.45 10.61
CA GLN A 244 7.90 8.95 10.83
C GLN A 244 7.41 8.60 12.22
N THR A 245 6.70 9.53 12.83
CA THR A 245 5.87 9.30 14.02
C THR A 245 4.43 9.67 13.70
N SER A 246 3.50 8.88 14.16
CA SER A 246 2.08 9.20 14.10
C SER A 246 1.38 8.78 15.38
N ALA A 247 0.35 9.52 15.77
CA ALA A 247 -0.49 9.20 16.91
C ALA A 247 -1.93 9.59 16.57
N GLN A 248 -2.84 8.61 16.52
CA GLN A 248 -4.25 8.85 16.19
C GLN A 248 -5.12 7.81 16.90
N ARG A 249 -6.31 8.19 17.41
CA ARG A 249 -7.23 7.18 17.95
C ARG A 249 -7.78 6.32 16.82
N SER A 250 -7.71 5.00 17.01
CA SER A 250 -8.23 4.03 16.05
C SER A 250 -9.72 3.89 16.19
N ALA A 251 -10.42 3.89 15.05
CA ALA A 251 -11.86 3.67 14.99
C ALA A 251 -12.14 2.22 14.60
N SER A 252 -12.84 1.48 15.48
CA SER A 252 -13.32 0.12 15.21
C SER A 252 -14.34 0.12 14.07
N GLY A 253 -14.35 -0.97 13.28
CA GLY A 253 -15.41 -1.20 12.30
C GLY A 253 -16.68 -1.72 12.95
N TYR A 254 -17.78 -1.69 12.20
CA TYR A 254 -19.02 -2.36 12.55
C TYR A 254 -18.93 -3.86 12.27
N GLN A 255 -19.82 -4.66 12.87
CA GLN A 255 -19.98 -6.07 12.53
C GLN A 255 -21.42 -6.34 12.09
N LEU A 256 -21.65 -7.48 11.44
CA LEU A 256 -23.00 -7.92 11.11
C LEU A 256 -23.85 -8.08 12.40
N LEU A 257 -25.11 -7.75 12.32
CA LEU A 257 -26.07 -7.99 13.41
C LEU A 257 -26.52 -9.45 13.37
N GLY A 258 -26.26 -10.17 14.46
CA GLY A 258 -26.60 -11.58 14.56
C GLY A 258 -26.01 -12.45 13.44
N ALA A 259 -24.86 -12.07 12.87
CA ALA A 259 -24.21 -12.71 11.72
C ALA A 259 -25.04 -12.70 10.40
N THR A 260 -26.23 -12.12 10.38
CA THR A 260 -27.20 -12.28 9.28
C THR A 260 -27.64 -10.96 8.63
N GLU A 261 -27.39 -9.81 9.26
CA GLU A 261 -27.85 -8.52 8.76
C GLU A 261 -26.74 -7.46 8.78
N LEU A 262 -26.78 -6.57 7.77
CA LEU A 262 -25.96 -5.36 7.78
C LEU A 262 -26.54 -4.34 8.77
N PRO A 263 -25.69 -3.65 9.58
CA PRO A 263 -26.15 -2.55 10.41
C PRO A 263 -26.81 -1.47 9.58
N ARG A 264 -27.95 -0.94 10.06
CA ARG A 264 -28.71 0.15 9.40
C ARG A 264 -28.73 1.38 10.29
N GLY A 265 -28.84 2.55 9.68
CA GLY A 265 -28.95 3.81 10.42
C GLY A 265 -27.68 4.16 11.23
N VAL A 266 -26.54 3.62 10.84
CA VAL A 266 -25.25 3.89 11.50
C VAL A 266 -24.77 5.30 11.20
N ASP A 267 -24.21 5.96 12.21
CA ASP A 267 -23.55 7.25 12.05
C ASP A 267 -22.06 7.03 11.72
N ARG A 268 -21.63 7.53 10.57
CA ARG A 268 -20.21 7.47 10.14
C ARG A 268 -19.27 8.26 11.04
N LYS A 269 -19.78 9.20 11.82
CA LYS A 269 -19.03 10.04 12.75
C LYS A 269 -18.83 9.39 14.12
N HIS A 270 -19.60 8.34 14.41
CA HIS A 270 -19.59 7.70 15.72
C HIS A 270 -18.33 6.84 15.91
N LEU A 271 -17.53 7.12 16.95
CA LEU A 271 -16.45 6.26 17.39
C LEU A 271 -17.02 5.15 18.31
N LEU A 272 -17.19 3.95 17.75
CA LEU A 272 -17.69 2.80 18.51
C LEU A 272 -16.78 2.49 19.70
N GLY A 273 -17.39 2.22 20.86
CA GLY A 273 -16.67 1.81 22.05
C GLY A 273 -15.83 2.91 22.73
N TYR A 274 -15.97 4.19 22.34
CA TYR A 274 -15.14 5.26 22.88
C TYR A 274 -15.12 5.29 24.41
N GLN A 275 -13.92 5.29 24.98
CA GLN A 275 -13.68 5.43 26.40
C GLN A 275 -12.68 6.57 26.66
N ALA A 276 -12.93 7.40 27.66
CA ALA A 276 -12.09 8.58 27.93
C ALA A 276 -10.61 8.22 28.30
N TRP A 277 -10.38 7.01 28.80
CA TRP A 277 -9.03 6.54 29.16
C TRP A 277 -8.22 6.01 27.97
N GLN A 278 -8.85 5.71 26.82
CA GLN A 278 -8.11 5.25 25.63
C GLN A 278 -7.17 6.32 25.11
N ARG A 279 -6.06 5.90 24.53
CA ARG A 279 -5.03 6.80 23.99
C ARG A 279 -4.96 6.66 22.46
N PRO A 280 -4.44 7.67 21.77
CA PRO A 280 -4.06 7.50 20.37
C PRO A 280 -3.12 6.31 20.20
N VAL A 281 -3.34 5.51 19.17
CA VAL A 281 -2.38 4.51 18.71
C VAL A 281 -1.14 5.23 18.18
N GLY A 282 0.01 4.92 18.79
CA GLY A 282 1.31 5.41 18.32
C GLY A 282 1.88 4.46 17.27
N ILE A 283 2.33 4.99 16.13
CA ILE A 283 3.08 4.19 15.14
C ILE A 283 4.33 4.97 14.75
N ASP A 284 5.49 4.42 15.12
CA ASP A 284 6.80 4.95 14.78
C ASP A 284 7.46 4.06 13.74
N SER A 285 7.94 4.63 12.64
CA SER A 285 8.61 3.87 11.59
C SER A 285 9.95 4.48 11.19
N THR A 286 10.91 3.62 10.89
CA THR A 286 12.22 3.97 10.34
C THR A 286 12.53 3.06 9.17
N ASN A 287 12.84 3.64 8.00
CA ASN A 287 13.27 2.89 6.83
C ASN A 287 14.59 3.47 6.33
N LEU A 288 15.55 2.58 6.09
CA LEU A 288 16.85 2.88 5.51
C LEU A 288 17.08 2.00 4.30
N THR A 289 17.50 2.55 3.18
CA THR A 289 17.90 1.78 2.01
C THR A 289 19.21 2.30 1.42
N ALA A 290 20.02 1.41 0.89
CA ALA A 290 21.22 1.74 0.15
C ALA A 290 21.29 0.87 -1.11
N LEU A 291 21.64 1.48 -2.24
CA LEU A 291 21.85 0.81 -3.52
C LEU A 291 23.17 1.29 -4.12
N HIS A 292 24.10 0.39 -4.31
CA HIS A 292 25.31 0.61 -5.09
C HIS A 292 25.18 -0.04 -6.46
N THR A 293 25.37 0.75 -7.49
CA THR A 293 25.41 0.31 -8.89
C THR A 293 26.82 0.53 -9.43
N TYR A 294 27.36 -0.45 -10.13
CA TYR A 294 28.67 -0.34 -10.79
C TYR A 294 28.63 -0.91 -12.20
N ASP A 295 28.99 -0.10 -13.19
CA ASP A 295 29.05 -0.48 -14.59
C ASP A 295 30.46 -1.01 -14.94
N PHE A 296 30.61 -2.33 -15.07
CA PHE A 296 31.86 -2.96 -15.51
C PHE A 296 32.16 -2.58 -16.97
N SER A 297 31.11 -2.50 -17.77
CA SER A 297 31.13 -2.13 -19.18
C SER A 297 29.75 -1.58 -19.59
N THR A 298 29.58 -1.20 -20.85
CA THR A 298 28.28 -0.82 -21.42
C THR A 298 27.25 -1.97 -21.44
N ARG A 299 27.71 -3.22 -21.23
CA ARG A 299 26.87 -4.43 -21.27
C ARG A 299 26.73 -5.13 -19.92
N TRP A 300 27.54 -4.81 -18.93
CA TRP A 300 27.57 -5.52 -17.64
C TRP A 300 27.56 -4.55 -16.46
N GLN A 301 26.63 -4.77 -15.56
CA GLN A 301 26.40 -3.95 -14.36
C GLN A 301 26.19 -4.86 -13.14
N SER A 302 26.76 -4.47 -12.00
CA SER A 302 26.37 -5.04 -10.70
C SER A 302 25.50 -4.06 -9.92
N ARG A 303 24.59 -4.62 -9.13
CA ARG A 303 23.74 -3.90 -8.17
C ARG A 303 23.82 -4.61 -6.82
N VAL A 304 24.21 -3.90 -5.79
CA VAL A 304 24.22 -4.39 -4.41
C VAL A 304 23.35 -3.48 -3.58
N SER A 305 22.34 -4.02 -2.94
CA SER A 305 21.39 -3.26 -2.16
C SER A 305 21.16 -3.85 -0.77
N ALA A 306 20.83 -2.98 0.17
CA ALA A 306 20.46 -3.31 1.54
C ALA A 306 19.31 -2.44 2.01
N SER A 307 18.43 -3.01 2.83
CA SER A 307 17.39 -2.25 3.52
C SER A 307 17.27 -2.68 4.97
N TYR A 308 16.90 -1.72 5.81
CA TYR A 308 16.44 -1.92 7.18
C TYR A 308 15.12 -1.17 7.35
N SER A 309 14.10 -1.86 7.82
CA SER A 309 12.81 -1.27 8.17
C SER A 309 12.41 -1.69 9.57
N ARG A 310 11.99 -0.73 10.38
CA ARG A 310 11.47 -0.96 11.72
C ARG A 310 10.16 -0.20 11.89
N SER A 311 9.13 -0.89 12.37
CA SER A 311 7.86 -0.30 12.82
C SER A 311 7.61 -0.68 14.26
N VAL A 312 7.19 0.28 15.08
CA VAL A 312 6.77 0.09 16.47
C VAL A 312 5.35 0.61 16.62
N ILE A 313 4.48 -0.22 17.16
CA ILE A 313 3.08 0.12 17.40
C ILE A 313 2.83 0.11 18.90
N ASP A 314 2.31 1.23 19.41
CA ASP A 314 1.81 1.39 20.77
C ASP A 314 0.28 1.39 20.74
N ASP A 315 -0.33 0.25 20.97
CA ASP A 315 -1.77 0.08 20.90
C ASP A 315 -2.41 0.23 22.28
N ASN A 316 -3.40 1.13 22.39
CA ASN A 316 -4.15 1.44 23.61
C ASN A 316 -5.58 1.84 23.23
N VAL A 317 -6.37 0.88 22.79
CA VAL A 317 -7.71 1.15 22.29
C VAL A 317 -8.80 0.55 23.18
N ALA A 318 -9.95 1.20 23.22
CA ALA A 318 -11.20 0.57 23.57
C ALA A 318 -11.85 0.16 22.24
N PHE A 319 -11.94 -1.13 21.94
CA PHE A 319 -12.51 -1.54 20.67
C PHE A 319 -13.81 -2.31 20.83
N ALA A 320 -14.72 -2.05 19.92
CA ALA A 320 -16.01 -2.71 19.80
C ALA A 320 -15.82 -4.05 19.09
N TYR A 321 -16.24 -5.15 19.71
CA TYR A 321 -16.16 -6.46 19.07
C TYR A 321 -17.12 -7.46 19.69
N GLY A 322 -17.92 -8.12 18.85
CA GLY A 322 -18.75 -9.24 19.27
C GLY A 322 -19.82 -8.90 20.29
N CYS A 323 -20.42 -9.94 20.85
CA CYS A 323 -21.44 -9.86 21.90
C CYS A 323 -21.36 -11.04 22.88
N TYR A 324 -20.15 -11.45 23.26
CA TYR A 324 -19.96 -12.60 24.18
C TYR A 324 -20.57 -12.37 25.55
N TYR A 325 -20.68 -11.12 25.99
CA TYR A 325 -21.18 -10.71 27.32
C TYR A 325 -22.46 -9.87 27.22
N ALA A 326 -22.79 -9.35 26.05
CA ALA A 326 -24.01 -8.57 25.85
C ALA A 326 -25.24 -9.41 26.07
N ALA A 327 -26.23 -8.86 26.76
CA ALA A 327 -27.46 -9.57 27.11
C ALA A 327 -28.23 -10.14 25.90
N GLY A 328 -28.14 -9.47 24.75
CA GLY A 328 -28.77 -9.93 23.51
C GLY A 328 -28.17 -11.19 22.89
N CYS A 329 -27.03 -11.69 23.41
CA CYS A 329 -26.35 -12.90 22.95
C CYS A 329 -26.12 -13.92 24.06
N ALA A 330 -26.54 -13.63 25.30
CA ALA A 330 -26.25 -14.45 26.48
C ALA A 330 -26.87 -15.87 26.45
N ASP A 331 -27.86 -16.08 25.60
CA ASP A 331 -28.52 -17.39 25.40
C ASP A 331 -27.78 -18.29 24.39
N GLY A 332 -26.68 -17.82 23.80
CA GLY A 332 -25.89 -18.54 22.78
C GLY A 332 -26.60 -18.69 21.43
N SER A 333 -27.72 -18.00 21.20
CA SER A 333 -28.49 -18.06 19.95
C SER A 333 -27.74 -17.40 18.76
N VAL A 334 -26.72 -16.58 19.04
CA VAL A 334 -25.92 -15.83 18.06
C VAL A 334 -24.44 -16.13 18.28
N PRO A 335 -23.65 -16.30 17.21
CA PRO A 335 -22.19 -16.38 17.35
C PRO A 335 -21.62 -15.14 18.03
N GLY A 336 -20.87 -15.31 19.12
CA GLY A 336 -20.36 -14.21 19.94
C GLY A 336 -19.39 -13.26 19.23
N ASN A 337 -18.82 -13.67 18.08
CA ASN A 337 -17.91 -12.86 17.28
C ASN A 337 -18.60 -11.87 16.31
N TYR A 338 -19.92 -11.66 16.47
CA TYR A 338 -20.71 -10.64 15.76
C TYR A 338 -21.46 -9.76 16.75
N PHE A 339 -21.94 -8.61 16.31
CA PHE A 339 -22.84 -7.79 17.15
C PHE A 339 -24.18 -8.47 17.35
N ALA A 340 -24.84 -8.18 18.47
CA ALA A 340 -26.16 -8.69 18.74
C ALA A 340 -27.21 -8.21 17.71
N PRO A 341 -28.31 -8.96 17.48
CA PRO A 341 -29.37 -8.55 16.55
C PRO A 341 -29.98 -7.17 16.85
N ASN A 342 -30.01 -6.77 18.14
CA ASN A 342 -30.50 -5.46 18.59
C ASN A 342 -29.46 -4.34 18.51
N GLY A 343 -28.23 -4.64 18.05
CA GLY A 343 -27.13 -3.68 17.91
C GLY A 343 -26.21 -3.56 19.14
N ASP A 344 -26.41 -4.38 20.19
CA ASP A 344 -25.47 -4.43 21.31
C ASP A 344 -24.13 -5.02 20.90
N TYR A 345 -23.05 -4.49 21.48
CA TYR A 345 -21.69 -4.97 21.27
C TYR A 345 -20.85 -4.86 22.55
N ASP A 346 -19.86 -5.73 22.67
CA ASP A 346 -18.90 -5.70 23.76
C ASP A 346 -17.80 -4.70 23.50
N ILE A 347 -17.29 -4.08 24.56
CA ILE A 347 -16.14 -3.17 24.56
C ILE A 347 -14.99 -3.85 25.28
N TYR A 348 -13.83 -3.87 24.65
CA TYR A 348 -12.60 -4.44 25.20
C TYR A 348 -11.54 -3.37 25.42
N ASP A 349 -10.89 -3.41 26.58
CA ASP A 349 -9.64 -2.71 26.85
C ASP A 349 -8.50 -3.52 26.22
N TYR A 350 -8.01 -3.07 25.06
CA TYR A 350 -6.88 -3.68 24.38
C TYR A 350 -5.63 -2.83 24.53
N ARG A 351 -4.58 -3.40 25.11
CA ARG A 351 -3.28 -2.73 25.28
C ARG A 351 -2.14 -3.66 24.87
N SER A 352 -1.40 -3.25 23.84
CA SER A 352 -0.24 -3.93 23.29
C SER A 352 0.86 -2.90 22.94
N PRO A 353 1.58 -2.38 23.94
CA PRO A 353 2.64 -1.40 23.72
C PRO A 353 3.91 -2.07 23.18
N ASP A 354 4.75 -1.29 22.49
CA ASP A 354 6.07 -1.67 21.94
C ASP A 354 6.02 -2.86 20.95
N ASP A 355 4.88 -3.10 20.28
CA ASP A 355 4.80 -4.11 19.23
C ASP A 355 5.79 -3.77 18.10
N THR A 356 6.89 -4.51 17.99
CA THR A 356 7.99 -4.18 17.10
C THR A 356 8.10 -5.18 15.97
N ARG A 357 8.18 -4.67 14.73
CA ARG A 357 8.49 -5.42 13.51
C ARG A 357 9.79 -4.89 12.92
N ARG A 358 10.67 -5.80 12.52
CA ARG A 358 11.93 -5.44 11.84
C ARG A 358 12.09 -6.30 10.60
N ASN A 359 12.41 -5.65 9.50
CA ASN A 359 12.80 -6.28 8.24
C ASN A 359 14.25 -5.87 7.93
N LEU A 360 15.03 -6.82 7.45
CA LEU A 360 16.39 -6.61 6.94
C LEU A 360 16.50 -7.35 5.61
N GLU A 361 16.91 -6.69 4.55
CA GLU A 361 17.12 -7.32 3.24
C GLU A 361 18.48 -6.92 2.66
N PHE A 362 19.19 -7.92 2.13
CA PHE A 362 20.39 -7.75 1.33
C PHE A 362 20.18 -8.44 -0.01
N ARG A 363 20.53 -7.76 -1.11
CA ARG A 363 20.42 -8.30 -2.46
C ARG A 363 21.64 -7.92 -3.29
N GLY A 364 22.26 -8.93 -3.93
CA GLY A 364 23.27 -8.77 -4.96
C GLY A 364 22.74 -9.25 -6.29
N GLU A 365 22.94 -8.47 -7.35
CA GLU A 365 22.44 -8.77 -8.70
C GLU A 365 23.52 -8.39 -9.73
N LEU A 366 23.74 -9.27 -10.69
CA LEU A 366 24.54 -9.03 -11.89
C LEU A 366 23.61 -9.02 -13.09
N ARG A 367 23.65 -7.95 -13.87
CA ARG A 367 22.95 -7.80 -15.13
C ARG A 367 23.92 -7.75 -16.28
N GLY A 368 23.61 -8.48 -17.34
CA GLY A 368 24.48 -8.55 -18.50
C GLY A 368 23.71 -8.67 -19.80
N ALA A 369 24.26 -8.13 -20.89
CA ALA A 369 23.75 -8.31 -22.24
C ALA A 369 24.84 -8.93 -23.13
N PHE A 370 24.45 -9.94 -23.91
CA PHE A 370 25.31 -10.60 -24.88
C PHE A 370 24.47 -11.18 -26.02
N ASP A 371 25.14 -11.61 -27.10
CA ASP A 371 24.48 -12.15 -28.28
C ASP A 371 24.96 -13.58 -28.55
N THR A 372 24.06 -14.48 -28.93
CA THR A 372 24.37 -15.81 -29.45
C THR A 372 23.73 -15.99 -30.81
N GLY A 373 24.50 -15.76 -31.87
CA GLY A 373 23.97 -15.74 -33.22
C GLY A 373 22.92 -14.64 -33.41
N ALA A 374 21.71 -15.03 -33.77
CA ALA A 374 20.58 -14.10 -33.99
C ALA A 374 19.77 -13.79 -32.71
N VAL A 375 20.16 -14.36 -31.56
CA VAL A 375 19.47 -14.16 -30.28
C VAL A 375 20.23 -13.19 -29.42
N SER A 376 19.59 -12.10 -29.02
CA SER A 376 20.11 -11.16 -28.01
C SER A 376 19.59 -11.54 -26.62
N HIS A 377 20.49 -11.61 -25.67
CA HIS A 377 20.25 -12.00 -24.28
C HIS A 377 20.35 -10.81 -23.34
N ALA A 378 19.43 -10.67 -22.42
CA ALA A 378 19.51 -9.78 -21.25
C ALA A 378 19.35 -10.63 -19.99
N LEU A 379 20.48 -11.02 -19.41
CA LEU A 379 20.59 -11.88 -18.25
C LEU A 379 20.54 -11.06 -16.96
N SER A 380 19.75 -11.50 -16.01
CA SER A 380 19.73 -11.02 -14.62
C SER A 380 19.90 -12.21 -13.69
N MET A 381 20.94 -12.20 -12.83
CA MET A 381 21.17 -13.26 -11.87
C MET A 381 21.64 -12.66 -10.54
N GLY A 382 21.33 -13.35 -9.44
CA GLY A 382 21.71 -12.84 -8.14
C GLY A 382 21.32 -13.73 -6.99
N ALA A 383 21.54 -13.16 -5.80
CA ALA A 383 21.12 -13.76 -4.53
C ALA A 383 20.60 -12.68 -3.61
N ASP A 384 19.68 -13.08 -2.72
CA ASP A 384 19.21 -12.21 -1.64
C ASP A 384 19.00 -12.99 -0.34
N ARG A 385 19.00 -12.21 0.74
CA ARG A 385 18.62 -12.64 2.06
C ARG A 385 17.68 -11.62 2.68
N PHE A 386 16.52 -12.09 3.11
CA PHE A 386 15.51 -11.31 3.81
C PHE A 386 15.28 -11.92 5.20
N GLU A 387 15.24 -11.08 6.22
CA GLU A 387 14.96 -11.47 7.60
C GLU A 387 13.84 -10.59 8.15
N ARG A 388 12.87 -11.21 8.82
CA ARG A 388 11.80 -10.54 9.54
C ARG A 388 11.73 -11.05 10.96
N THR A 389 11.62 -10.12 11.91
CA THR A 389 11.37 -10.43 13.32
C THR A 389 10.16 -9.66 13.81
N VAL A 390 9.37 -10.32 14.66
CA VAL A 390 8.21 -9.72 15.36
C VAL A 390 8.39 -9.96 16.84
N ASP A 391 8.42 -8.87 17.61
CA ASP A 391 8.44 -8.89 19.07
C ASP A 391 7.16 -8.22 19.57
N LYS A 392 6.41 -8.89 20.44
CA LYS A 392 5.18 -8.35 21.05
C LYS A 392 5.18 -8.59 22.55
N ARG A 393 4.54 -7.70 23.28
CA ARG A 393 4.19 -7.97 24.68
C ARG A 393 2.98 -8.91 24.74
N ARG A 394 2.84 -9.63 25.86
CA ARG A 394 1.55 -10.22 26.17
C ARG A 394 0.58 -9.06 26.40
N ASN A 395 -0.40 -8.95 25.51
CA ASN A 395 -1.42 -7.91 25.51
C ASN A 395 -2.39 -8.06 26.68
N VAL A 396 -3.02 -6.98 27.07
CA VAL A 396 -4.31 -6.97 27.78
C VAL A 396 -5.39 -6.99 26.71
N ASN A 397 -6.39 -7.82 26.87
CA ASN A 397 -7.57 -7.90 26.01
C ASN A 397 -8.75 -8.31 26.89
N GLU A 398 -9.35 -7.35 27.59
CA GLU A 398 -10.32 -7.60 28.64
C GLU A 398 -11.65 -6.90 28.34
N TYR A 399 -12.74 -7.63 28.49
CA TYR A 399 -14.07 -7.05 28.46
C TYR A 399 -14.23 -6.01 29.58
N VAL A 400 -14.77 -4.84 29.24
CA VAL A 400 -15.01 -3.76 30.21
C VAL A 400 -16.47 -3.32 30.27
N GLY A 401 -17.27 -3.61 29.27
CA GLY A 401 -18.68 -3.25 29.25
C GLY A 401 -19.35 -3.45 27.89
N THR A 402 -20.62 -3.12 27.82
CA THR A 402 -21.45 -3.27 26.62
C THR A 402 -22.02 -1.90 26.21
N ALA A 403 -22.13 -1.65 24.90
CA ALA A 403 -22.82 -0.49 24.33
C ALA A 403 -23.69 -0.92 23.14
N ASN A 404 -24.43 0.02 22.55
CA ASN A 404 -25.30 -0.24 21.40
C ASN A 404 -24.97 0.71 20.25
N ILE A 405 -24.97 0.21 19.01
CA ILE A 405 -24.64 0.99 17.80
C ILE A 405 -25.61 2.15 17.52
N HIS A 406 -26.81 2.11 18.10
CA HIS A 406 -27.84 3.13 17.91
C HIS A 406 -27.86 4.18 19.02
N ASP A 407 -27.09 3.96 20.11
CA ASP A 407 -26.94 4.95 21.16
C ASP A 407 -25.73 5.86 20.84
N PRO A 408 -25.95 7.17 20.60
CA PRO A 408 -24.87 8.10 20.34
C PRO A 408 -23.96 8.32 21.56
N GLN A 409 -24.41 7.96 22.77
CA GLN A 409 -23.65 8.10 24.00
C GLN A 409 -23.10 6.74 24.46
N VAL A 410 -21.82 6.51 24.20
CA VAL A 410 -21.14 5.29 24.69
C VAL A 410 -20.99 5.36 26.22
N PRO A 411 -21.54 4.38 26.98
CA PRO A 411 -21.33 4.29 28.41
C PRO A 411 -19.84 4.24 28.77
N GLN A 412 -19.45 4.91 29.84
CA GLN A 412 -18.06 4.96 30.28
C GLN A 412 -17.79 3.90 31.36
N PHE A 413 -16.76 3.09 31.13
CA PHE A 413 -16.36 1.99 31.99
C PHE A 413 -14.94 2.23 32.52
N ALA A 414 -14.59 1.59 33.64
CA ALA A 414 -13.22 1.59 34.14
C ALA A 414 -12.33 0.69 33.24
N PRO A 415 -11.06 1.07 32.98
CA PRO A 415 -10.13 0.20 32.29
C PRO A 415 -9.82 -1.06 33.13
N SER A 416 -9.39 -2.13 32.47
CA SER A 416 -8.91 -3.33 33.16
C SER A 416 -7.72 -3.00 34.09
N PRO A 417 -7.68 -3.56 35.32
CA PRO A 417 -6.53 -3.38 36.19
C PRO A 417 -5.29 -4.16 35.76
N LEU A 418 -5.42 -5.07 34.79
CA LEU A 418 -4.30 -5.87 34.28
C LEU A 418 -3.28 -4.99 33.56
N MET A 419 -2.03 -5.43 33.52
CA MET A 419 -0.94 -4.73 32.83
C MET A 419 -0.36 -5.63 31.74
N PRO A 420 0.06 -5.04 30.60
CA PRO A 420 0.76 -5.80 29.58
C PRO A 420 1.98 -6.53 30.14
N GLY A 421 2.19 -7.76 29.70
CA GLY A 421 3.33 -8.57 30.14
C GLY A 421 4.66 -8.15 29.54
N ALA A 422 5.70 -8.96 29.73
CA ALA A 422 7.01 -8.74 29.12
C ALA A 422 6.95 -8.89 27.60
N SER A 423 7.86 -8.21 26.90
CA SER A 423 8.07 -8.40 25.46
C SER A 423 8.70 -9.77 25.21
N ALA A 424 8.19 -10.46 24.20
CA ALA A 424 8.70 -11.76 23.75
C ALA A 424 8.74 -11.82 22.22
N ARG A 425 9.67 -12.62 21.69
CA ARG A 425 9.71 -12.96 20.27
C ARG A 425 8.45 -13.73 19.90
N ARG A 426 7.82 -13.35 18.76
CA ARG A 426 6.65 -14.02 18.19
C ARG A 426 6.97 -14.71 16.88
N LEU A 427 7.86 -14.10 16.10
CA LEU A 427 8.27 -14.61 14.80
C LEU A 427 9.74 -14.31 14.51
N ASP A 428 10.48 -15.32 14.05
CA ASP A 428 11.75 -15.21 13.34
C ASP A 428 11.57 -15.86 11.98
N SER A 429 11.68 -15.11 10.90
CA SER A 429 11.62 -15.64 9.54
C SER A 429 12.84 -15.19 8.77
N ALA A 430 13.56 -16.15 8.17
CA ALA A 430 14.72 -15.91 7.34
C ALA A 430 14.55 -16.60 5.98
N GLN A 431 14.66 -15.82 4.92
CA GLN A 431 14.63 -16.28 3.55
C GLN A 431 15.99 -16.05 2.92
N THR A 432 16.53 -17.05 2.24
CA THR A 432 17.70 -16.94 1.37
C THR A 432 17.32 -17.45 0.00
N ALA A 433 17.69 -16.73 -1.06
CA ALA A 433 17.38 -17.17 -2.40
C ALA A 433 18.54 -16.89 -3.36
N VAL A 434 18.61 -17.72 -4.41
CA VAL A 434 19.35 -17.45 -5.64
C VAL A 434 18.40 -17.44 -6.80
N PHE A 435 18.63 -16.55 -7.77
CA PHE A 435 17.75 -16.40 -8.91
C PHE A 435 18.53 -16.13 -10.20
N ALA A 436 17.93 -16.52 -11.32
CA ALA A 436 18.38 -16.14 -12.64
C ALA A 436 17.19 -16.04 -13.59
N LEU A 437 17.25 -15.08 -14.48
CA LEU A 437 16.30 -14.87 -15.57
C LEU A 437 17.06 -14.41 -16.81
N ASP A 438 16.81 -15.05 -17.93
CA ASP A 438 17.28 -14.62 -19.23
C ASP A 438 16.10 -14.15 -20.09
N ARG A 439 16.23 -12.96 -20.67
CA ARG A 439 15.34 -12.41 -21.67
C ARG A 439 15.99 -12.56 -23.03
N MET A 440 15.53 -13.51 -23.81
CA MET A 440 16.03 -13.85 -25.14
C MET A 440 15.15 -13.16 -26.20
N SER A 441 15.73 -12.30 -26.99
CA SER A 441 15.06 -11.55 -28.08
C SER A 441 15.47 -12.08 -29.43
N PHE A 442 14.50 -12.40 -30.30
CA PHE A 442 14.71 -12.90 -31.65
C PHE A 442 13.57 -12.43 -32.57
N GLY A 443 13.88 -11.57 -33.51
CA GLY A 443 12.88 -10.91 -34.35
C GLY A 443 11.85 -10.17 -33.49
N ASP A 444 10.56 -10.43 -33.73
CA ASP A 444 9.44 -9.82 -33.00
C ASP A 444 9.07 -10.54 -31.70
N TRP A 445 9.85 -11.54 -31.31
CA TRP A 445 9.57 -12.36 -30.14
C TRP A 445 10.59 -12.13 -29.05
N GLN A 446 10.12 -12.20 -27.81
CA GLN A 446 10.96 -12.28 -26.61
C GLN A 446 10.50 -13.46 -25.78
N TRP A 447 11.42 -14.34 -25.45
CA TRP A 447 11.17 -15.40 -24.46
C TRP A 447 11.93 -15.09 -23.18
N LEU A 448 11.23 -15.06 -22.07
CA LEU A 448 11.78 -14.88 -20.74
C LEU A 448 11.69 -16.21 -20.02
N ALA A 449 12.81 -16.71 -19.56
CA ALA A 449 12.89 -18.00 -18.87
C ALA A 449 13.84 -17.92 -17.67
N GLY A 450 13.41 -18.46 -16.55
CA GLY A 450 14.22 -18.45 -15.34
C GLY A 450 13.47 -18.94 -14.11
N GLY A 451 13.97 -18.57 -12.97
CA GLY A 451 13.36 -18.90 -11.70
C GLY A 451 14.20 -18.50 -10.51
N ARG A 452 13.67 -18.84 -9.36
CA ARG A 452 14.21 -18.52 -8.05
C ARG A 452 14.22 -19.78 -7.19
N PHE A 453 15.37 -20.14 -6.61
CA PHE A 453 15.44 -21.16 -5.59
C PHE A 453 15.42 -20.48 -4.22
N VAL A 454 14.37 -20.73 -3.46
CA VAL A 454 14.13 -20.13 -2.14
C VAL A 454 14.32 -21.16 -1.06
N ARG A 455 15.03 -20.79 0.00
CA ARG A 455 15.09 -21.50 1.28
C ARG A 455 14.51 -20.60 2.35
N LEU A 456 13.42 -21.05 2.98
CA LEU A 456 12.75 -20.41 4.10
C LEU A 456 13.07 -21.19 5.38
N ASP A 457 13.43 -20.48 6.45
CA ASP A 457 13.57 -21.01 7.83
C ASP A 457 12.73 -20.05 8.71
N GLU A 458 11.65 -20.56 9.30
CA GLU A 458 10.71 -19.76 10.07
C GLU A 458 10.42 -20.43 11.41
N ARG A 459 10.51 -19.65 12.48
CA ARG A 459 10.17 -20.03 13.85
C ARG A 459 9.09 -19.12 14.39
N ALA A 460 8.00 -19.72 14.81
CA ALA A 460 6.92 -19.04 15.54
C ALA A 460 7.00 -19.40 17.03
N TYR A 461 6.55 -18.46 17.86
CA TYR A 461 6.61 -18.55 19.30
C TYR A 461 5.26 -18.16 19.89
N ASP A 462 4.89 -18.75 21.01
CA ASP A 462 3.68 -18.42 21.77
C ASP A 462 3.74 -17.02 22.39
N LYS A 463 2.67 -16.62 23.10
CA LYS A 463 2.58 -15.31 23.79
C LYS A 463 3.64 -15.12 24.88
N ARG A 464 4.37 -16.17 25.30
CA ARG A 464 5.42 -16.16 26.30
C ARG A 464 6.83 -16.23 25.68
N GLY A 465 6.92 -16.41 24.37
CA GLY A 465 8.16 -16.60 23.65
C GLY A 465 8.69 -18.05 23.65
N THR A 466 7.83 -19.02 23.97
CA THR A 466 8.16 -20.43 23.89
C THR A 466 8.06 -20.88 22.42
N PRO A 467 9.06 -21.61 21.85
CA PRO A 467 8.95 -22.12 20.48
C PRO A 467 7.72 -23.01 20.30
N GLU A 468 6.88 -22.68 19.33
CA GLU A 468 5.65 -23.40 19.00
C GLU A 468 5.76 -24.14 17.69
N ARG A 469 6.40 -23.53 16.70
CA ARG A 469 6.57 -24.10 15.36
C ARG A 469 7.94 -23.75 14.77
N HIS A 470 8.54 -24.71 14.08
CA HIS A 470 9.72 -24.51 13.25
C HIS A 470 9.49 -25.10 11.87
N SER A 471 9.38 -24.25 10.85
CA SER A 471 9.16 -24.63 9.46
C SER A 471 10.41 -24.40 8.64
N ARG A 472 10.79 -25.39 7.84
CA ARG A 472 11.85 -25.28 6.83
C ARG A 472 11.32 -25.70 5.50
N LEU A 473 11.51 -24.86 4.50
CA LEU A 473 11.05 -25.12 3.16
C LEU A 473 12.13 -24.72 2.16
N SER A 474 12.37 -25.58 1.18
CA SER A 474 13.22 -25.26 0.03
C SER A 474 12.45 -25.56 -1.23
N ARG A 475 12.32 -24.59 -2.14
CA ARG A 475 11.53 -24.72 -3.36
C ARG A 475 12.17 -23.96 -4.52
N PHE A 476 12.06 -24.54 -5.70
CA PHE A 476 12.31 -23.84 -6.95
C PHE A 476 10.99 -23.24 -7.45
N LEU A 477 11.01 -21.96 -7.75
CA LEU A 477 9.87 -21.16 -8.23
C LEU A 477 10.17 -20.79 -9.70
N PRO A 478 9.71 -21.57 -10.67
CA PRO A 478 9.91 -21.27 -12.09
C PRO A 478 9.07 -20.10 -12.53
N GLN A 479 9.59 -19.35 -13.49
CA GLN A 479 8.87 -18.30 -14.20
C GLN A 479 9.25 -18.29 -15.67
N THR A 480 8.27 -18.08 -16.54
CA THR A 480 8.50 -17.98 -17.98
C THR A 480 7.43 -17.09 -18.60
N ALA A 481 7.78 -16.41 -19.66
CA ALA A 481 6.85 -15.64 -20.47
C ALA A 481 7.31 -15.59 -21.92
N LEU A 482 6.32 -15.50 -22.80
CA LEU A 482 6.52 -15.20 -24.21
C LEU A 482 5.85 -13.87 -24.52
N VAL A 483 6.59 -12.95 -25.13
CA VAL A 483 6.10 -11.66 -25.59
C VAL A 483 6.22 -11.62 -27.11
N TRP A 484 5.14 -11.21 -27.76
CA TRP A 484 5.10 -10.94 -29.18
C TRP A 484 4.90 -9.45 -29.44
N LYS A 485 5.88 -8.84 -30.11
CA LYS A 485 5.81 -7.48 -30.60
C LYS A 485 5.04 -7.49 -31.92
N ALA A 486 3.69 -7.38 -31.82
CA ALA A 486 2.82 -7.45 -32.99
C ALA A 486 3.00 -6.24 -33.90
N THR A 487 3.21 -5.06 -33.33
CA THR A 487 3.59 -3.81 -34.00
C THR A 487 4.49 -2.99 -33.08
N ASP A 488 4.98 -1.82 -33.56
CA ASP A 488 5.71 -0.91 -32.69
C ASP A 488 4.87 -0.36 -31.53
N GLU A 489 3.55 -0.38 -31.64
CA GLU A 489 2.62 0.11 -30.62
C GLU A 489 2.01 -1.01 -29.78
N VAL A 490 1.97 -2.25 -30.26
CA VAL A 490 1.22 -3.37 -29.65
C VAL A 490 2.14 -4.52 -29.29
N ASN A 491 2.14 -4.88 -28.01
CA ASN A 491 2.73 -6.12 -27.51
C ASN A 491 1.64 -7.03 -26.89
N ALA A 492 1.68 -8.33 -27.22
CA ALA A 492 0.90 -9.37 -26.56
C ALA A 492 1.82 -10.29 -25.77
N TYR A 493 1.34 -10.85 -24.68
CA TYR A 493 2.14 -11.76 -23.86
C TYR A 493 1.32 -12.89 -23.24
N VAL A 494 2.00 -13.96 -22.91
CA VAL A 494 1.55 -15.01 -22.00
C VAL A 494 2.65 -15.26 -20.97
N SER A 495 2.28 -15.38 -19.70
CA SER A 495 3.23 -15.65 -18.62
C SER A 495 2.74 -16.72 -17.65
N TYR A 496 3.70 -17.44 -17.07
CA TYR A 496 3.50 -18.40 -15.99
C TYR A 496 4.52 -18.13 -14.89
N VAL A 497 4.02 -17.97 -13.67
CA VAL A 497 4.84 -17.71 -12.47
C VAL A 497 4.35 -18.58 -11.32
N ARG A 498 5.29 -19.18 -10.57
CA ARG A 498 5.01 -19.79 -9.27
C ARG A 498 5.52 -18.89 -8.16
N GLY A 499 4.73 -18.80 -7.08
CA GLY A 499 5.05 -18.06 -5.89
C GLY A 499 4.98 -18.93 -4.63
N ILE A 500 5.36 -18.32 -3.53
CA ILE A 500 5.24 -18.86 -2.18
C ILE A 500 4.85 -17.74 -1.24
N SER A 501 3.84 -17.95 -0.39
CA SER A 501 3.43 -17.02 0.65
C SER A 501 3.61 -17.64 2.04
N LEU A 502 3.81 -16.78 3.05
CA LEU A 502 3.80 -17.21 4.44
C LEU A 502 2.42 -17.74 4.81
N GLY A 503 2.38 -18.69 5.76
CA GLY A 503 1.14 -19.11 6.39
C GLY A 503 0.57 -17.97 7.25
N GLN A 504 -0.75 -17.86 7.26
CA GLN A 504 -1.44 -16.86 8.06
C GLN A 504 -1.45 -17.24 9.55
N GLU A 505 -1.51 -16.24 10.42
CA GLU A 505 -1.71 -16.41 11.86
C GLU A 505 -3.20 -16.65 12.14
N ALA A 506 -3.51 -17.67 12.93
CA ALA A 506 -4.88 -18.00 13.36
C ALA A 506 -5.47 -16.85 14.19
N PRO A 507 -6.67 -16.35 13.83
CA PRO A 507 -7.32 -15.25 14.53
C PRO A 507 -7.58 -15.57 16.01
N PHE A 508 -7.67 -14.54 16.85
CA PHE A 508 -7.84 -14.64 18.30
C PHE A 508 -9.16 -15.31 18.73
N TRP A 509 -10.15 -15.36 17.86
CA TRP A 509 -11.46 -15.98 18.09
C TRP A 509 -11.56 -17.44 17.62
N THR A 510 -10.45 -18.05 17.19
CA THR A 510 -10.37 -19.46 16.79
C THR A 510 -9.74 -20.32 17.89
N SER A 511 -10.05 -21.63 17.90
CA SER A 511 -9.55 -22.59 18.90
C SER A 511 -8.02 -22.69 18.96
N ASN A 512 -7.35 -22.41 17.83
CA ASN A 512 -5.89 -22.42 17.68
C ASN A 512 -5.30 -21.01 17.53
N GLU A 513 -5.87 -20.03 18.24
CA GLU A 513 -5.44 -18.63 18.26
C GLU A 513 -3.92 -18.46 18.26
N GLY A 514 -3.42 -17.61 17.38
CA GLY A 514 -2.02 -17.25 17.31
C GLY A 514 -1.10 -18.31 16.67
N THR A 515 -1.64 -19.47 16.29
CA THR A 515 -0.88 -20.49 15.55
C THR A 515 -0.63 -20.04 14.11
N PHE A 516 0.61 -20.07 13.68
CA PHE A 516 0.95 -19.78 12.27
C PHE A 516 0.82 -21.04 11.43
N LEU A 517 0.04 -20.99 10.35
CA LEU A 517 -0.06 -22.07 9.37
C LEU A 517 1.22 -22.18 8.52
N PRO A 518 1.46 -23.32 7.84
CA PRO A 518 2.60 -23.49 6.93
C PRO A 518 2.57 -22.52 5.75
N ALA A 519 3.75 -22.24 5.19
CA ALA A 519 3.85 -21.48 3.94
C ALA A 519 3.21 -22.24 2.77
N VAL A 520 2.47 -21.54 1.92
CA VAL A 520 1.72 -22.11 0.80
C VAL A 520 2.32 -21.76 -0.56
N LEU A 521 2.19 -22.69 -1.50
CA LEU A 521 2.62 -22.50 -2.89
C LEU A 521 1.45 -21.99 -3.74
N SER A 522 1.71 -20.97 -4.53
CA SER A 522 0.77 -20.39 -5.49
C SER A 522 1.27 -20.56 -6.93
N ARG A 523 0.36 -20.38 -7.88
CA ARG A 523 0.66 -20.36 -9.32
C ARG A 523 -0.25 -19.38 -10.03
N GLN A 524 0.31 -18.69 -11.02
CA GLN A 524 -0.43 -17.78 -11.88
C GLN A 524 -0.14 -18.04 -13.33
N VAL A 525 -1.18 -17.98 -14.15
CA VAL A 525 -1.12 -17.83 -15.60
C VAL A 525 -1.77 -16.50 -15.96
N GLU A 526 -1.14 -15.74 -16.84
CA GLU A 526 -1.65 -14.45 -17.30
C GLU A 526 -1.44 -14.31 -18.82
N VAL A 527 -2.45 -13.80 -19.53
CA VAL A 527 -2.38 -13.41 -20.93
C VAL A 527 -2.78 -11.95 -21.03
N GLY A 528 -2.01 -11.14 -21.72
CA GLY A 528 -2.30 -9.72 -21.81
C GLY A 528 -1.87 -9.09 -23.12
N VAL A 529 -2.43 -7.91 -23.35
CA VAL A 529 -2.11 -7.02 -24.48
C VAL A 529 -1.82 -5.63 -23.93
N LYS A 530 -0.78 -5.00 -24.43
CA LYS A 530 -0.38 -3.62 -24.13
C LYS A 530 -0.30 -2.83 -25.42
N PHE A 531 -1.02 -1.72 -25.47
CA PHE A 531 -1.12 -0.85 -26.62
C PHE A 531 -0.74 0.58 -26.23
N VAL A 532 0.21 1.16 -26.96
CA VAL A 532 0.73 2.52 -26.74
C VAL A 532 0.59 3.29 -28.04
N PRO A 533 -0.62 3.84 -28.35
CA PRO A 533 -0.82 4.66 -29.54
C PRO A 533 -0.08 6.00 -29.41
N GLY A 534 0.98 6.15 -30.17
CA GLY A 534 1.90 7.27 -29.98
C GLY A 534 2.58 7.22 -28.58
N ASP A 535 3.02 8.38 -28.08
CA ASP A 535 3.75 8.45 -26.79
C ASP A 535 2.88 8.96 -25.62
N ALA A 536 1.61 9.23 -25.86
CA ALA A 536 0.78 9.98 -24.93
C ALA A 536 -0.23 9.12 -24.13
N LEU A 537 -0.55 7.90 -24.57
CA LEU A 537 -1.57 7.06 -23.97
C LEU A 537 -1.08 5.61 -23.85
N THR A 538 -1.34 4.97 -22.71
CA THR A 538 -1.12 3.55 -22.51
C THR A 538 -2.43 2.85 -22.25
N LEU A 539 -2.67 1.74 -22.93
CA LEU A 539 -3.85 0.87 -22.78
C LEU A 539 -3.39 -0.55 -22.49
N GLY A 540 -3.97 -1.17 -21.47
CA GLY A 540 -3.66 -2.53 -21.08
C GLY A 540 -4.90 -3.37 -20.87
N ALA A 541 -4.82 -4.65 -21.26
CA ALA A 541 -5.81 -5.68 -20.94
C ALA A 541 -5.07 -6.93 -20.47
N ALA A 542 -5.50 -7.53 -19.35
CA ALA A 542 -4.91 -8.75 -18.82
C ALA A 542 -6.00 -9.71 -18.33
N LEU A 543 -5.95 -10.96 -18.78
CA LEU A 543 -6.73 -12.08 -18.29
C LEU A 543 -5.82 -12.96 -17.45
N PHE A 544 -6.19 -13.22 -16.19
CA PHE A 544 -5.36 -13.99 -15.28
C PHE A 544 -6.14 -15.08 -14.54
N ARG A 545 -5.39 -16.09 -14.09
CA ARG A 545 -5.85 -17.08 -13.12
C ARG A 545 -4.75 -17.37 -12.11
N THR A 546 -5.03 -17.09 -10.85
CA THR A 546 -4.15 -17.37 -9.70
C THR A 546 -4.80 -18.39 -8.80
N SER A 547 -4.05 -19.38 -8.32
CA SER A 547 -4.54 -20.44 -7.43
C SER A 547 -3.54 -20.71 -6.32
N GLN A 548 -4.05 -20.93 -5.08
CA GLN A 548 -3.25 -21.35 -3.91
C GLN A 548 -4.12 -22.19 -2.96
N PRO A 549 -3.53 -22.96 -2.02
CA PRO A 549 -4.26 -23.55 -0.90
C PRO A 549 -5.07 -22.48 -0.14
N PHE A 550 -6.22 -22.90 0.41
CA PHE A 550 -7.12 -21.99 1.10
C PHE A 550 -6.94 -22.11 2.62
N GLN A 551 -6.59 -21.00 3.26
CA GLN A 551 -6.45 -20.89 4.72
C GLN A 551 -7.63 -20.04 5.24
N TYR A 552 -8.42 -20.59 6.18
CA TYR A 552 -9.64 -19.95 6.66
C TYR A 552 -10.08 -20.51 8.02
N ALA A 553 -10.96 -19.78 8.71
CA ALA A 553 -11.61 -20.26 9.92
C ALA A 553 -12.75 -21.20 9.57
N LYS A 554 -12.54 -22.50 9.80
CA LYS A 554 -13.52 -23.55 9.54
C LYS A 554 -14.45 -23.69 10.74
N PRO A 555 -15.79 -23.65 10.56
CA PRO A 555 -16.73 -23.98 11.62
C PRO A 555 -16.51 -25.41 12.12
N ASP A 556 -16.49 -25.59 13.44
CA ASP A 556 -16.32 -26.89 14.08
C ASP A 556 -17.04 -26.98 15.44
N GLY A 557 -16.87 -28.09 16.13
CA GLY A 557 -17.46 -28.31 17.46
C GLY A 557 -16.57 -27.86 18.63
N SER A 558 -15.53 -27.04 18.40
CA SER A 558 -14.71 -26.49 19.48
C SER A 558 -15.49 -25.46 20.31
N ASP A 559 -15.01 -25.15 21.53
CA ASP A 559 -15.62 -24.11 22.38
C ASP A 559 -15.59 -22.72 21.70
N ALA A 560 -14.61 -22.48 20.83
CA ALA A 560 -14.52 -21.27 20.01
C ALA A 560 -15.47 -21.28 18.79
N GLY A 561 -16.02 -22.44 18.43
CA GLY A 561 -16.88 -22.65 17.27
C GLY A 561 -16.14 -22.70 15.93
N TYR A 562 -14.83 -22.39 15.90
CA TYR A 562 -14.00 -22.34 14.70
C TYR A 562 -12.57 -22.77 14.97
N THR A 563 -11.96 -23.46 14.00
CA THR A 563 -10.52 -23.73 13.97
C THR A 563 -9.92 -23.19 12.67
N PHE A 564 -8.82 -22.47 12.73
CA PHE A 564 -8.15 -21.94 11.54
C PHE A 564 -7.34 -23.03 10.85
N VAL A 565 -7.67 -23.35 9.61
CA VAL A 565 -7.14 -24.52 8.88
C VAL A 565 -6.65 -24.15 7.48
N GLU A 566 -5.81 -25.01 6.91
CA GLU A 566 -5.51 -25.05 5.47
C GLU A 566 -6.25 -26.24 4.87
N GLU A 567 -7.31 -25.99 4.12
CA GLU A 567 -8.10 -27.02 3.46
C GLU A 567 -8.67 -26.51 2.15
N GLY A 568 -8.56 -27.32 1.11
CA GLY A 568 -9.02 -26.97 -0.24
C GLY A 568 -8.13 -25.97 -0.96
N GLN A 569 -8.68 -25.32 -1.97
CA GLN A 569 -7.97 -24.41 -2.86
C GLN A 569 -8.81 -23.16 -3.15
N GLN A 570 -8.23 -21.98 -3.06
CA GLN A 570 -8.83 -20.76 -3.61
C GLN A 570 -8.28 -20.46 -5.00
N THR A 571 -9.18 -20.02 -5.89
CA THR A 571 -8.86 -19.65 -7.27
C THR A 571 -9.50 -18.31 -7.60
N HIS A 572 -8.66 -17.37 -8.06
CA HIS A 572 -9.06 -16.06 -8.53
C HIS A 572 -8.83 -15.97 -10.03
N THR A 573 -9.90 -15.76 -10.80
CA THR A 573 -9.86 -15.57 -12.25
C THR A 573 -10.46 -14.22 -12.57
N GLY A 574 -9.78 -13.39 -13.35
CA GLY A 574 -10.24 -12.04 -13.64
C GLY A 574 -9.74 -11.48 -14.96
N LEU A 575 -10.45 -10.45 -15.41
CA LEU A 575 -10.08 -9.55 -16.51
C LEU A 575 -9.84 -8.16 -15.93
N GLU A 576 -8.70 -7.58 -16.26
CA GLU A 576 -8.34 -6.19 -15.92
C GLU A 576 -8.16 -5.38 -17.20
N LEU A 577 -8.68 -4.15 -17.17
CA LEU A 577 -8.52 -3.15 -18.21
C LEU A 577 -7.94 -1.90 -17.60
N THR A 578 -6.96 -1.27 -18.26
CA THR A 578 -6.31 -0.03 -17.81
C THR A 578 -6.16 0.93 -18.98
N ALA A 579 -6.31 2.23 -18.70
CA ALA A 579 -6.03 3.32 -19.61
C ALA A 579 -5.40 4.47 -18.82
N GLN A 580 -4.25 4.98 -19.25
CA GLN A 580 -3.56 6.08 -18.58
C GLN A 580 -2.81 6.94 -19.59
N GLY A 581 -2.95 8.26 -19.48
CA GLY A 581 -2.21 9.23 -20.26
C GLY A 581 -3.09 10.35 -20.82
N GLN A 582 -2.60 11.00 -21.87
CA GLN A 582 -3.28 12.10 -22.57
C GLN A 582 -4.20 11.56 -23.65
N LEU A 583 -5.50 11.78 -23.48
CA LEU A 583 -6.50 11.45 -24.51
C LEU A 583 -6.59 12.58 -25.57
N SER A 584 -6.25 13.80 -25.20
CA SER A 584 -6.08 14.94 -26.08
C SER A 584 -5.12 15.94 -25.42
N GLU A 585 -4.72 17.01 -26.15
CA GLU A 585 -3.84 18.06 -25.60
C GLU A 585 -4.32 18.69 -24.28
N ARG A 586 -5.61 18.56 -23.98
CA ARG A 586 -6.26 19.17 -22.80
C ARG A 586 -6.89 18.16 -21.84
N LEU A 587 -6.99 16.91 -22.21
CA LEU A 587 -7.67 15.89 -21.41
C LEU A 587 -6.71 14.77 -21.06
N SER A 588 -6.38 14.66 -19.78
CA SER A 588 -5.72 13.49 -19.21
C SER A 588 -6.73 12.53 -18.58
N LEU A 589 -6.44 11.25 -18.67
CA LEU A 589 -7.29 10.16 -18.21
C LEU A 589 -6.46 9.12 -17.46
N THR A 590 -6.96 8.69 -16.30
CA THR A 590 -6.53 7.46 -15.62
C THR A 590 -7.79 6.65 -15.35
N ALA A 591 -7.90 5.46 -15.93
CA ALA A 591 -9.07 4.61 -15.78
C ALA A 591 -8.66 3.15 -15.64
N SER A 592 -9.39 2.41 -14.83
CA SER A 592 -9.26 0.97 -14.75
C SER A 592 -10.59 0.29 -14.45
N ALA A 593 -10.70 -0.98 -14.88
CA ALA A 593 -11.81 -1.85 -14.55
C ALA A 593 -11.28 -3.25 -14.25
N SER A 594 -11.87 -3.91 -13.26
CA SER A 594 -11.54 -5.26 -12.84
C SER A 594 -12.82 -6.09 -12.71
N PHE A 595 -12.82 -7.24 -13.37
CA PHE A 595 -13.88 -8.24 -13.27
C PHE A 595 -13.27 -9.49 -12.65
N LEU A 596 -13.72 -9.86 -11.44
CA LEU A 596 -13.03 -10.85 -10.62
C LEU A 596 -14.01 -11.91 -10.09
N ARG A 597 -13.65 -13.17 -10.30
CA ARG A 597 -14.31 -14.33 -9.71
C ARG A 597 -13.32 -15.03 -8.78
N ALA A 598 -13.52 -14.90 -7.48
CA ALA A 598 -12.71 -15.51 -6.44
C ALA A 598 -13.53 -16.58 -5.72
N ARG A 599 -13.07 -17.83 -5.69
CA ARG A 599 -13.81 -18.96 -5.11
C ARG A 599 -12.88 -19.94 -4.42
N ALA A 600 -13.37 -20.51 -3.30
CA ALA A 600 -12.81 -21.69 -2.69
C ALA A 600 -13.48 -22.96 -3.24
N ARG A 601 -12.74 -24.06 -3.30
CA ARG A 601 -13.20 -25.41 -3.66
C ARG A 601 -12.51 -26.43 -2.78
N ASP A 602 -13.19 -27.57 -2.58
CA ASP A 602 -12.74 -28.64 -1.70
C ASP A 602 -12.44 -28.11 -0.28
N ALA A 603 -13.23 -27.14 0.16
CA ALA A 603 -13.03 -26.41 1.41
C ALA A 603 -13.52 -27.17 2.65
N GLY A 604 -14.04 -28.40 2.50
CA GLY A 604 -14.50 -29.22 3.62
C GLY A 604 -15.67 -28.64 4.42
N THR A 605 -16.26 -27.54 3.95
CA THR A 605 -17.49 -26.94 4.51
C THR A 605 -18.35 -26.33 3.40
N PRO A 606 -19.69 -26.55 3.45
CA PRO A 606 -20.60 -25.97 2.46
C PRO A 606 -20.56 -24.44 2.41
N ASP A 607 -20.22 -23.78 3.51
CA ASP A 607 -20.26 -22.33 3.63
C ASP A 607 -19.29 -21.64 2.65
N TYR A 608 -18.14 -22.23 2.40
CA TYR A 608 -17.16 -21.68 1.43
C TYR A 608 -17.25 -22.31 0.04
N GLU A 609 -17.83 -23.53 -0.07
CA GLU A 609 -17.73 -24.32 -1.29
C GLU A 609 -18.37 -23.64 -2.52
N GLY A 610 -17.55 -23.21 -3.46
CA GLY A 610 -17.98 -22.59 -4.71
C GLY A 610 -18.53 -21.17 -4.60
N HIS A 611 -18.62 -20.59 -3.40
CA HIS A 611 -19.08 -19.23 -3.17
C HIS A 611 -18.03 -18.19 -3.54
N GLN A 612 -18.47 -16.93 -3.79
CA GLN A 612 -17.57 -15.79 -3.92
C GLN A 612 -16.96 -15.50 -2.55
N LEU A 613 -15.64 -15.31 -2.50
CA LEU A 613 -14.95 -15.02 -1.24
C LEU A 613 -15.38 -13.66 -0.65
N ILE A 614 -15.35 -13.58 0.67
CA ILE A 614 -15.67 -12.37 1.44
C ILE A 614 -14.75 -11.23 1.00
N ASN A 615 -15.31 -10.03 0.94
CA ASN A 615 -14.63 -8.78 0.59
C ASN A 615 -13.99 -8.75 -0.82
N VAL A 616 -14.49 -9.55 -1.74
CA VAL A 616 -14.04 -9.59 -3.14
C VAL A 616 -15.20 -9.27 -4.08
N PRO A 617 -15.49 -7.98 -4.37
CA PRO A 617 -16.54 -7.61 -5.32
C PRO A 617 -16.25 -8.17 -6.72
N LYS A 618 -17.27 -8.63 -7.41
CA LYS A 618 -17.12 -9.17 -8.77
C LYS A 618 -16.68 -8.15 -9.82
N THR A 619 -16.97 -6.88 -9.58
CA THR A 619 -16.63 -5.79 -10.51
C THR A 619 -16.24 -4.56 -9.72
N ARG A 620 -15.13 -3.96 -10.10
CA ARG A 620 -14.71 -2.61 -9.67
C ARG A 620 -14.36 -1.80 -10.91
N ALA A 621 -14.56 -0.49 -10.83
CA ALA A 621 -14.11 0.45 -11.85
C ALA A 621 -13.71 1.76 -11.18
N THR A 622 -12.71 2.41 -11.74
CA THR A 622 -12.30 3.76 -11.34
C THR A 622 -11.92 4.56 -12.57
N VAL A 623 -12.33 5.81 -12.58
CA VAL A 623 -12.00 6.78 -13.63
C VAL A 623 -11.63 8.09 -12.95
N HIS A 624 -10.52 8.68 -13.38
CA HIS A 624 -10.13 10.03 -13.03
C HIS A 624 -9.73 10.77 -14.31
N ALA A 625 -10.28 11.95 -14.49
CA ALA A 625 -9.99 12.80 -15.64
C ALA A 625 -9.67 14.23 -15.18
N GLU A 626 -8.73 14.88 -15.86
CA GLU A 626 -8.42 16.30 -15.71
C GLU A 626 -8.53 16.99 -17.07
N TYR A 627 -9.34 18.03 -17.15
CA TYR A 627 -9.55 18.83 -18.35
C TYR A 627 -9.03 20.25 -18.15
N GLN A 628 -8.06 20.64 -18.98
CA GLN A 628 -7.47 21.98 -19.00
C GLN A 628 -8.42 22.96 -19.72
N LEU A 629 -8.90 23.99 -19.00
CA LEU A 629 -9.85 24.96 -19.55
C LEU A 629 -9.15 25.89 -20.57
N PRO A 630 -9.68 26.01 -21.81
CA PRO A 630 -9.00 26.75 -22.88
C PRO A 630 -9.01 28.28 -22.67
N PHE A 631 -9.92 28.78 -21.84
CA PHE A 631 -10.12 30.21 -21.62
C PHE A 631 -9.46 30.76 -20.34
N VAL A 632 -8.92 29.87 -19.47
CA VAL A 632 -8.13 30.25 -18.28
C VAL A 632 -6.86 29.43 -18.26
N THR A 633 -5.76 30.05 -18.62
CA THR A 633 -4.45 29.39 -18.64
C THR A 633 -4.11 28.84 -17.26
N GLY A 634 -3.73 27.57 -17.20
CA GLY A 634 -3.32 26.89 -15.98
C GLY A 634 -4.46 26.36 -15.10
N LEU A 635 -5.73 26.59 -15.48
CA LEU A 635 -6.87 26.05 -14.74
C LEU A 635 -7.35 24.73 -15.35
N GLY A 636 -7.28 23.66 -14.54
CA GLY A 636 -7.84 22.35 -14.83
C GLY A 636 -9.05 22.06 -13.93
N VAL A 637 -10.04 21.37 -14.48
CA VAL A 637 -11.15 20.77 -13.75
C VAL A 637 -10.91 19.27 -13.68
N THR A 638 -11.00 18.70 -12.46
CA THR A 638 -10.84 17.25 -12.26
C THR A 638 -12.19 16.62 -11.92
N GLY A 639 -12.37 15.38 -12.39
CA GLY A 639 -13.53 14.56 -12.06
C GLY A 639 -13.11 13.12 -11.79
N GLY A 640 -13.71 12.51 -10.78
CA GLY A 640 -13.47 11.12 -10.38
C GLY A 640 -14.77 10.33 -10.29
N TRP A 641 -14.72 9.06 -10.63
CA TRP A 641 -15.78 8.09 -10.42
C TRP A 641 -15.21 6.77 -9.94
N ARG A 642 -15.80 6.22 -8.88
CA ARG A 642 -15.47 4.91 -8.32
C ARG A 642 -16.72 4.06 -8.20
N TYR A 643 -16.63 2.82 -8.66
CA TYR A 643 -17.69 1.84 -8.59
C TYR A 643 -17.19 0.54 -7.99
N ALA A 644 -17.98 -0.05 -7.10
CA ALA A 644 -17.84 -1.45 -6.70
C ALA A 644 -19.21 -2.13 -6.76
N ALA A 645 -19.25 -3.34 -7.30
CA ALA A 645 -20.41 -4.22 -7.24
C ALA A 645 -20.69 -4.64 -5.79
N SER A 646 -21.83 -5.29 -5.56
CA SER A 646 -22.16 -5.85 -4.24
C SER A 646 -21.01 -6.71 -3.70
N ASN A 647 -20.72 -6.56 -2.44
CA ASN A 647 -19.58 -7.18 -1.76
C ASN A 647 -20.04 -8.16 -0.70
N VAL A 648 -19.64 -9.42 -0.84
CA VAL A 648 -20.05 -10.52 0.06
C VAL A 648 -19.46 -10.29 1.46
N ALA A 649 -20.29 -10.45 2.49
CA ALA A 649 -19.94 -10.26 3.89
C ALA A 649 -19.98 -11.57 4.71
N THR A 650 -20.57 -12.66 4.18
CA THR A 650 -20.61 -13.99 4.82
C THR A 650 -20.04 -15.05 3.89
N ALA A 651 -19.47 -16.11 4.47
CA ALA A 651 -18.84 -17.20 3.72
C ALA A 651 -19.83 -17.89 2.74
N ASP A 652 -21.07 -18.06 3.17
CA ASP A 652 -22.15 -18.64 2.38
C ASP A 652 -22.76 -17.70 1.33
N GLY A 653 -22.29 -16.45 1.28
CA GLY A 653 -22.72 -15.43 0.32
C GLY A 653 -24.14 -14.89 0.53
N ARG A 654 -24.81 -15.20 1.65
CA ARG A 654 -26.20 -14.77 1.93
C ARG A 654 -26.30 -13.29 2.25
N VAL A 655 -25.29 -12.73 2.92
CA VAL A 655 -25.23 -11.31 3.26
C VAL A 655 -24.21 -10.61 2.37
N SER A 656 -24.60 -9.50 1.80
CA SER A 656 -23.72 -8.69 0.95
C SER A 656 -23.99 -7.21 1.18
N ALA A 657 -22.91 -6.42 1.23
CA ALA A 657 -23.00 -4.97 1.15
C ALA A 657 -23.47 -4.54 -0.24
N PRO A 658 -24.37 -3.54 -0.36
CA PRO A 658 -24.86 -3.07 -1.64
C PRO A 658 -23.75 -2.49 -2.52
N ALA A 659 -23.94 -2.56 -3.85
CA ALA A 659 -23.10 -1.86 -4.80
C ALA A 659 -23.13 -0.34 -4.58
N TYR A 660 -22.01 0.33 -4.90
CA TYR A 660 -21.94 1.78 -4.78
C TYR A 660 -21.26 2.43 -5.99
N SER A 661 -21.63 3.69 -6.21
CA SER A 661 -20.92 4.64 -7.06
C SER A 661 -20.65 5.90 -6.26
N VAL A 662 -19.40 6.37 -6.28
CA VAL A 662 -18.97 7.60 -5.62
C VAL A 662 -18.32 8.50 -6.66
N PHE A 663 -18.65 9.79 -6.61
CA PHE A 663 -18.12 10.80 -7.52
C PHE A 663 -17.30 11.80 -6.75
N ASP A 664 -16.19 12.21 -7.34
CA ASP A 664 -15.28 13.22 -6.82
C ASP A 664 -15.15 14.34 -7.86
N ALA A 665 -14.88 15.57 -7.41
CA ALA A 665 -14.66 16.72 -8.28
C ALA A 665 -13.58 17.61 -7.71
N GLY A 666 -12.88 18.38 -8.56
CA GLY A 666 -11.86 19.28 -8.09
C GLY A 666 -11.46 20.33 -9.11
N LEU A 667 -10.58 21.24 -8.65
CA LEU A 667 -9.97 22.29 -9.45
C LEU A 667 -8.47 22.29 -9.17
N ARG A 668 -7.70 22.41 -10.23
CA ARG A 668 -6.24 22.58 -10.15
C ARG A 668 -5.85 23.84 -10.90
N PHE A 669 -5.22 24.77 -10.20
CA PHE A 669 -4.81 26.03 -10.80
C PHE A 669 -3.32 26.25 -10.65
N LYS A 670 -2.63 26.27 -11.79
CA LYS A 670 -1.18 26.52 -11.90
C LYS A 670 -0.99 27.94 -12.44
N HIS A 671 -0.34 28.80 -11.66
CA HIS A 671 -0.02 30.17 -12.08
C HIS A 671 1.35 30.59 -11.53
N GLN A 672 1.83 31.75 -11.92
CA GLN A 672 3.07 32.33 -11.40
C GLN A 672 2.78 33.53 -10.51
N VAL A 673 3.52 33.67 -9.41
CA VAL A 673 3.58 34.83 -8.55
C VAL A 673 5.02 35.35 -8.59
N GLY A 674 5.24 36.40 -9.38
CA GLY A 674 6.61 36.79 -9.74
C GLY A 674 7.27 35.70 -10.58
N GLU A 675 8.43 35.21 -10.13
CA GLU A 675 9.16 34.12 -10.78
C GLU A 675 8.81 32.73 -10.22
N HIS A 676 7.94 32.67 -9.21
CA HIS A 676 7.63 31.45 -8.46
C HIS A 676 6.36 30.77 -8.98
N PRO A 677 6.43 29.55 -9.47
CA PRO A 677 5.25 28.76 -9.78
C PRO A 677 4.43 28.45 -8.50
N VAL A 678 3.13 28.63 -8.58
CA VAL A 678 2.19 28.30 -7.50
C VAL A 678 1.11 27.37 -8.04
N THR A 679 0.87 26.28 -7.33
CA THR A 679 -0.19 25.32 -7.67
C THR A 679 -1.20 25.23 -6.55
N TRP A 680 -2.46 25.51 -6.87
CA TRP A 680 -3.61 25.29 -5.99
C TRP A 680 -4.31 23.99 -6.39
N ASN A 681 -4.67 23.16 -5.42
CA ASN A 681 -5.50 21.99 -5.61
C ASN A 681 -6.69 22.08 -4.64
N LEU A 682 -7.90 22.06 -5.18
CA LEU A 682 -9.14 21.90 -4.43
C LEU A 682 -9.75 20.58 -4.87
N SER A 683 -10.04 19.69 -3.93
CA SER A 683 -10.76 18.44 -4.20
C SER A 683 -11.97 18.31 -3.28
N VAL A 684 -13.04 17.70 -3.79
CA VAL A 684 -14.22 17.30 -3.04
C VAL A 684 -14.45 15.82 -3.29
N ASP A 685 -14.13 15.02 -2.30
CA ASP A 685 -14.35 13.57 -2.32
C ASP A 685 -15.78 13.25 -1.89
N ASN A 686 -16.38 12.20 -2.46
CA ASN A 686 -17.76 11.80 -2.22
C ASN A 686 -18.73 12.99 -2.38
N LEU A 687 -18.70 13.65 -3.54
CA LEU A 687 -19.40 14.89 -3.87
C LEU A 687 -20.88 14.89 -3.45
N PHE A 688 -21.57 13.76 -3.60
CA PHE A 688 -23.01 13.62 -3.28
C PHE A 688 -23.26 13.10 -1.85
N ASN A 689 -22.22 13.03 -1.01
CA ASN A 689 -22.29 12.55 0.39
C ASN A 689 -22.99 11.19 0.54
N ARG A 690 -22.74 10.27 -0.42
CA ARG A 690 -23.36 8.94 -0.42
C ARG A 690 -22.84 8.11 0.77
N PHE A 691 -23.75 7.42 1.45
CA PHE A 691 -23.39 6.35 2.38
C PHE A 691 -23.11 5.05 1.59
N TYR A 692 -22.05 4.34 1.94
CA TYR A 692 -21.72 3.02 1.40
C TYR A 692 -20.83 2.26 2.37
N TRP A 693 -20.88 0.95 2.31
CA TRP A 693 -19.90 0.10 2.96
C TRP A 693 -18.69 -0.06 2.04
N ARG A 694 -17.52 0.35 2.50
CA ARG A 694 -16.29 0.35 1.72
C ARG A 694 -15.69 -1.05 1.58
N ASP A 695 -15.73 -1.83 2.66
CA ASP A 695 -15.26 -3.20 2.77
C ASP A 695 -16.17 -4.02 3.69
N THR A 696 -15.99 -5.35 3.73
CA THR A 696 -16.88 -6.28 4.42
C THR A 696 -16.13 -7.32 5.25
N GLY A 697 -14.89 -7.02 5.67
CA GLY A 697 -14.07 -7.94 6.45
C GLY A 697 -13.24 -8.90 5.59
N SER A 698 -12.85 -10.05 6.14
CA SER A 698 -12.06 -11.05 5.42
C SER A 698 -12.37 -12.49 5.89
N SER A 699 -12.05 -13.48 5.06
CA SER A 699 -12.19 -14.90 5.40
C SER A 699 -11.16 -15.39 6.42
N SER A 700 -10.08 -14.64 6.64
CA SER A 700 -8.95 -15.01 7.50
C SER A 700 -8.88 -14.22 8.81
N GLY A 701 -9.87 -13.39 9.14
CA GLY A 701 -9.76 -12.58 10.34
C GLY A 701 -10.98 -11.73 10.65
N ASP A 702 -10.76 -10.44 10.78
CA ASP A 702 -11.73 -9.50 11.28
C ASP A 702 -12.97 -9.39 10.40
N TYR A 703 -14.15 -9.57 11.00
CA TYR A 703 -15.45 -9.39 10.35
C TYR A 703 -15.92 -7.93 10.40
N TYR A 704 -14.98 -6.98 10.34
CA TYR A 704 -15.31 -5.57 10.38
C TYR A 704 -15.83 -5.06 9.04
N LEU A 705 -16.86 -4.24 9.12
CA LEU A 705 -17.45 -3.47 8.05
C LEU A 705 -17.07 -2.01 8.27
N PHE A 706 -16.39 -1.39 7.32
CA PHE A 706 -16.06 0.03 7.42
C PHE A 706 -16.95 0.85 6.48
N PRO A 707 -17.66 1.86 7.00
CA PRO A 707 -18.37 2.80 6.14
C PRO A 707 -17.37 3.66 5.36
N GLY A 708 -17.76 4.03 4.15
CA GLY A 708 -17.00 5.01 3.37
C GLY A 708 -17.08 6.41 3.99
N ALA A 709 -16.03 7.20 3.85
CA ALA A 709 -15.97 8.57 4.35
C ALA A 709 -17.13 9.42 3.83
N PRO A 710 -17.64 10.40 4.61
CA PRO A 710 -18.59 11.40 4.14
C PRO A 710 -17.97 12.29 3.06
N ARG A 711 -18.73 13.24 2.54
CA ARG A 711 -18.17 14.27 1.66
C ARG A 711 -17.11 15.06 2.42
N GLN A 712 -15.92 15.16 1.85
CA GLN A 712 -14.80 15.92 2.39
C GLN A 712 -14.24 16.85 1.31
N ALA A 713 -13.98 18.11 1.66
CA ALA A 713 -13.29 19.04 0.80
C ALA A 713 -11.85 19.23 1.31
N ARG A 714 -10.88 19.29 0.38
CA ARG A 714 -9.47 19.54 0.69
C ARG A 714 -8.93 20.64 -0.18
N LEU A 715 -8.16 21.53 0.42
CA LEU A 715 -7.46 22.60 -0.26
C LEU A 715 -5.98 22.51 0.05
N SER A 716 -5.15 22.58 -0.97
CA SER A 716 -3.71 22.74 -0.79
C SER A 716 -3.13 23.77 -1.75
N VAL A 717 -2.03 24.38 -1.33
CA VAL A 717 -1.22 25.28 -2.15
C VAL A 717 0.23 24.88 -2.06
N THR A 718 0.89 24.74 -3.21
CA THR A 718 2.33 24.46 -3.32
C THR A 718 3.01 25.65 -3.97
N PHE A 719 4.03 26.17 -3.29
CA PHE A 719 4.93 27.23 -3.77
C PHE A 719 6.24 26.58 -4.19
N ALA A 720 6.68 26.80 -5.44
CA ALA A 720 8.02 26.49 -5.88
C ALA A 720 8.87 27.78 -5.77
N LEU A 721 9.91 27.76 -4.91
CA LEU A 721 10.74 28.91 -4.51
C LEU A 721 12.05 28.98 -5.27
#